data_47fae584e2fa14132ff08a94bd7861e0
#
_entry.id   47fae584e2fa14132ff08a94bd7861e0
#
_cell.length_a   1.000
_cell.length_b   1.000
_cell.length_c   1.000
_cell.angle_alpha   90.00
_cell.angle_beta   90.00
_cell.angle_gamma   90.00
#
_symmetry.space_group_name_H-M   'P 1'
#
loop_
_entity.id
_entity.type
_entity.pdbx_description
1 polymer ?
#
loop_
_entity_poly.entity_id
_entity_poly.type
_entity_poly.pdbx_seq_one_letter_code
_entity_poly.pdbx_strand_id
1 'polypeptide(L)'
;MDNLLNLTAQMAQEGIRRLLVLSGDDAWCLQQALLLRERLAGDGLWVGPLPVAAPYISPGTLKSLLGREYHHAFFDARSGFDVAAFAALSGTLKAGSWLILLTPPFACWPTLPDADSLRWSDAAEPIPTPNFVHRFCQRVCVNRDAVVWRQGEPLTLPDDLSRPHWRPADGHPQTGQAAVLTRLAALPPGIAVVTAERGRGKSALAGMLIRQLAGDAIVTAPARGATDVMASFAGEGFRFMAPDALLACDVQASWLIVDEAAAIPGPLLRQLVARFPRTLLTTTVQGYEGTGRGFLLKFCASFPHLHQFSLDAPIRWAPGCPLEALVSELLLFGDETFTHSPSGEVAFEVVSQDSWQQHAGLAEAMYQLLSGAHYRTSPLDLRRMMDAPGQYFICARAENGVAGALWLVAEGGLDPALSRAVWAGFRRPRGNLVAQSLAAHGGSPLAATLLGLRITRVAVHPARQREGVGQALIARAVAQYQGLDYLSVSFGYTPELWRFWQRCGFTLVRLGAHREASSGCYTAMALYPLTAAGHELVEQESQRLVRDEFWLQEWRETSLPLSAVPAAMLTEDDWLDAAGFAFAHRPLLAAVGSLNRLLSYTELPLAALRARLQGQDEAVICTGLRLPGRKALLARMRDEAGQALFSLDASRAARLRQQIEELQFF
;
A
#
# COMPACT_ATOMS: atom_id res chain seq x y z
N MET A 1 30.88 17.36 24.21
CA MET A 1 29.88 16.41 24.76
C MET A 1 28.96 17.05 25.77
N ASP A 2 29.48 17.83 26.72
CA ASP A 2 28.67 18.51 27.77
C ASP A 2 27.61 19.43 27.18
N ASN A 3 27.93 20.18 26.12
CA ASN A 3 26.95 21.01 25.42
C ASN A 3 25.80 20.21 24.83
N LEU A 4 26.03 18.97 24.35
CA LEU A 4 24.97 18.08 23.85
C LEU A 4 24.05 17.63 25.00
N LEU A 5 24.61 17.31 26.18
CA LEU A 5 23.83 16.95 27.36
C LEU A 5 22.97 18.12 27.86
N ASN A 6 23.53 19.32 27.86
CA ASN A 6 22.79 20.55 28.22
C ASN A 6 21.64 20.81 27.24
N LEU A 7 21.89 20.66 25.92
CA LEU A 7 20.84 20.79 24.91
C LEU A 7 19.77 19.67 25.06
N THR A 8 20.15 18.46 25.41
CA THR A 8 19.23 17.37 25.69
C THR A 8 18.31 17.69 26.88
N ALA A 9 18.85 18.25 27.95
CA ALA A 9 18.06 18.67 29.11
C ALA A 9 17.08 19.78 28.73
N GLN A 10 17.52 20.74 27.93
CA GLN A 10 16.68 21.82 27.41
C GLN A 10 15.56 21.27 26.53
N MET A 11 15.85 20.33 25.59
CA MET A 11 14.86 19.67 24.77
C MET A 11 13.76 18.99 25.60
N ALA A 12 14.14 18.40 26.74
CA ALA A 12 13.16 17.79 27.64
C ALA A 12 12.24 18.82 28.29
N GLN A 13 12.78 19.99 28.69
CA GLN A 13 11.99 21.09 29.23
C GLN A 13 11.08 21.74 28.20
N GLU A 14 11.53 21.85 26.96
CA GLU A 14 10.77 22.40 25.83
C GLU A 14 9.81 21.39 25.19
N GLY A 15 9.93 20.12 25.56
CA GLY A 15 9.08 19.04 25.01
C GLY A 15 9.37 18.67 23.56
N ILE A 16 10.56 18.93 23.07
CA ILE A 16 10.93 18.69 21.66
C ILE A 16 11.87 17.51 21.49
N ARG A 17 12.00 17.08 20.24
CA ARG A 17 12.90 16.01 19.79
C ARG A 17 13.66 16.48 18.57
N ARG A 18 14.87 15.97 18.36
CA ARG A 18 15.72 16.38 17.25
C ARG A 18 16.34 15.17 16.56
N LEU A 19 16.75 15.34 15.30
CA LEU A 19 17.56 14.41 14.52
C LEU A 19 19.04 14.76 14.70
N LEU A 20 19.86 13.73 14.97
CA LEU A 20 21.32 13.79 14.91
C LEU A 20 21.81 12.77 13.89
N VAL A 21 22.49 13.20 12.84
CA VAL A 21 23.04 12.35 11.80
C VAL A 21 24.54 12.19 12.03
N LEU A 22 25.00 10.95 12.11
CA LEU A 22 26.41 10.59 12.11
C LEU A 22 26.80 10.19 10.69
N SER A 23 27.58 11.02 10.01
CA SER A 23 28.02 10.79 8.64
C SER A 23 29.51 10.50 8.58
N GLY A 24 29.89 9.26 8.33
CA GLY A 24 31.27 8.82 8.32
C GLY A 24 31.42 7.36 7.92
N ASP A 25 32.65 6.83 8.05
CA ASP A 25 32.88 5.40 7.84
C ASP A 25 32.24 4.54 8.96
N ASP A 26 32.16 3.23 8.70
CA ASP A 26 31.46 2.29 9.60
C ASP A 26 32.01 2.30 11.02
N ALA A 27 33.34 2.31 11.15
CA ALA A 27 34.02 2.25 12.45
C ALA A 27 33.78 3.52 13.26
N TRP A 28 33.91 4.68 12.61
CA TRP A 28 33.69 5.99 13.26
C TRP A 28 32.24 6.17 13.67
N CYS A 29 31.27 5.91 12.78
CA CYS A 29 29.86 6.01 13.10
C CYS A 29 29.48 5.14 14.30
N LEU A 30 29.93 3.89 14.31
CA LEU A 30 29.65 2.97 15.41
C LEU A 30 30.28 3.45 16.71
N GLN A 31 31.54 3.92 16.69
CA GLN A 31 32.23 4.46 17.86
C GLN A 31 31.48 5.66 18.45
N GLN A 32 31.07 6.62 17.61
CA GLN A 32 30.31 7.78 18.09
C GLN A 32 28.93 7.40 18.62
N ALA A 33 28.23 6.50 17.94
CA ALA A 33 26.92 6.03 18.39
C ALA A 33 26.99 5.32 19.75
N LEU A 34 27.97 4.47 19.98
CA LEU A 34 28.17 3.79 21.27
C LEU A 34 28.54 4.81 22.38
N LEU A 35 29.39 5.78 22.08
CA LEU A 35 29.73 6.86 23.02
C LEU A 35 28.47 7.68 23.40
N LEU A 36 27.63 8.02 22.43
CA LEU A 36 26.37 8.73 22.68
C LEU A 36 25.42 7.88 23.52
N ARG A 37 25.34 6.56 23.25
CA ARG A 37 24.49 5.65 24.00
C ARG A 37 24.90 5.52 25.47
N GLU A 38 26.19 5.54 25.77
CA GLU A 38 26.70 5.54 27.14
C GLU A 38 26.41 6.87 27.89
N ARG A 39 26.42 7.98 27.17
CA ARG A 39 26.28 9.33 27.76
C ARG A 39 24.82 9.80 27.88
N LEU A 40 23.95 9.38 26.98
CA LEU A 40 22.53 9.75 26.97
C LEU A 40 21.76 8.81 27.90
N ALA A 41 21.08 9.38 28.88
CA ALA A 41 20.23 8.62 29.80
C ALA A 41 18.93 8.22 29.11
N GLY A 42 18.57 6.93 29.16
CA GLY A 42 17.31 6.42 28.61
C GLY A 42 17.43 5.03 28.02
N ASP A 43 16.42 4.62 27.24
CA ASP A 43 16.32 3.25 26.69
C ASP A 43 17.39 2.98 25.63
N GLY A 44 17.77 3.99 24.85
CA GLY A 44 18.77 3.89 23.79
C GLY A 44 18.45 2.79 22.77
N LEU A 45 17.17 2.73 22.30
CA LEU A 45 16.70 1.71 21.37
C LEU A 45 17.56 1.65 20.12
N TRP A 46 18.07 0.47 19.77
CA TRP A 46 18.87 0.29 18.55
C TRP A 46 18.04 -0.40 17.46
N VAL A 47 17.99 0.19 16.28
CA VAL A 47 17.33 -0.35 15.09
C VAL A 47 18.38 -0.62 14.01
N GLY A 48 18.52 -1.87 13.63
CA GLY A 48 19.54 -2.33 12.69
C GLY A 48 20.53 -3.33 13.31
N PRO A 49 21.47 -3.85 12.53
CA PRO A 49 22.44 -4.84 13.01
C PRO A 49 23.38 -4.21 14.04
N LEU A 50 23.56 -4.88 15.17
CA LEU A 50 24.54 -4.51 16.20
C LEU A 50 25.69 -5.47 16.19
N PRO A 51 26.95 -4.97 16.26
CA PRO A 51 28.13 -5.81 16.38
C PRO A 51 28.36 -6.34 17.79
N VAL A 52 27.57 -5.97 18.79
CA VAL A 52 27.70 -6.35 20.20
C VAL A 52 26.39 -6.92 20.72
N ALA A 53 26.44 -7.85 21.67
CA ALA A 53 25.29 -8.52 22.30
C ALA A 53 24.40 -7.57 23.13
N ALA A 54 23.74 -6.65 22.46
CA ALA A 54 22.73 -5.76 23.03
C ALA A 54 21.39 -5.97 22.30
N PRO A 55 20.24 -5.71 22.92
CA PRO A 55 18.96 -5.85 22.26
C PRO A 55 18.88 -4.87 21.08
N TYR A 56 18.70 -5.42 19.88
CA TYR A 56 18.46 -4.66 18.67
C TYR A 56 17.17 -5.10 18.01
N ILE A 57 16.61 -4.22 17.20
CA ILE A 57 15.38 -4.47 16.47
C ILE A 57 15.64 -4.37 14.98
N SER A 58 15.14 -5.34 14.22
CA SER A 58 15.12 -5.26 12.77
C SER A 58 14.13 -4.18 12.32
N PRO A 59 14.46 -3.35 11.31
CA PRO A 59 13.52 -2.39 10.74
C PRO A 59 12.17 -3.01 10.38
N GLY A 60 12.16 -4.22 9.83
CA GLY A 60 10.93 -4.93 9.45
C GLY A 60 10.00 -5.29 10.62
N THR A 61 10.53 -5.42 11.83
CA THR A 61 9.76 -5.75 13.04
C THR A 61 9.33 -4.52 13.84
N LEU A 62 9.75 -3.32 13.45
CA LEU A 62 9.48 -2.08 14.19
C LEU A 62 7.98 -1.80 14.35
N LYS A 63 7.14 -2.25 13.42
CA LYS A 63 5.68 -2.12 13.53
C LYS A 63 5.11 -2.74 14.82
N SER A 64 5.74 -3.77 15.36
CA SER A 64 5.32 -4.41 16.62
C SER A 64 5.55 -3.54 17.85
N LEU A 65 6.34 -2.47 17.72
CA LEU A 65 6.64 -1.53 18.79
C LEU A 65 5.76 -0.29 18.76
N LEU A 66 4.87 -0.18 17.78
CA LEU A 66 3.94 0.93 17.69
C LEU A 66 3.01 0.92 18.92
N GLY A 67 2.81 2.10 19.50
CA GLY A 67 2.09 2.26 20.77
C GLY A 67 3.00 2.30 22.00
N ARG A 68 4.25 1.86 21.90
CA ARG A 68 5.24 2.01 22.97
C ARG A 68 5.96 3.35 22.85
N GLU A 69 6.64 3.75 23.92
CA GLU A 69 7.39 4.99 24.02
C GLU A 69 8.83 4.72 24.46
N TYR A 70 9.79 5.34 23.77
CA TYR A 70 11.22 5.18 24.01
C TYR A 70 11.90 6.52 24.22
N HIS A 71 12.99 6.51 24.97
CA HIS A 71 13.84 7.68 25.17
C HIS A 71 15.18 7.45 24.44
N HIS A 72 15.43 8.24 23.41
CA HIS A 72 16.51 8.09 22.43
C HIS A 72 16.40 6.80 21.58
N ALA A 73 16.79 6.92 20.33
CA ALA A 73 16.92 5.79 19.44
C ALA A 73 18.08 5.98 18.46
N PHE A 74 18.66 4.86 18.07
CA PHE A 74 19.72 4.77 17.09
C PHE A 74 19.20 3.97 15.88
N PHE A 75 19.29 4.55 14.69
CA PHE A 75 18.87 3.93 13.47
C PHE A 75 20.05 3.76 12.53
N ASP A 76 20.39 2.52 12.21
CA ASP A 76 21.51 2.19 11.33
C ASP A 76 21.05 2.15 9.86
N ALA A 77 21.41 3.19 9.11
CA ALA A 77 21.11 3.31 7.68
C ALA A 77 22.36 3.13 6.78
N ARG A 78 23.50 2.65 7.33
CA ARG A 78 24.77 2.58 6.59
C ARG A 78 24.73 1.58 5.43
N SER A 79 24.00 0.47 5.58
CA SER A 79 23.86 -0.55 4.53
C SER A 79 22.55 -0.43 3.76
N GLY A 80 21.52 0.20 4.35
CA GLY A 80 20.20 0.38 3.74
C GLY A 80 19.33 1.26 4.60
N PHE A 81 18.51 2.11 3.96
CA PHE A 81 17.66 3.08 4.65
C PHE A 81 16.19 2.74 4.50
N ASP A 82 15.63 2.00 5.45
CA ASP A 82 14.18 1.79 5.57
C ASP A 82 13.49 3.06 6.09
N VAL A 83 13.05 3.91 5.19
CA VAL A 83 12.41 5.19 5.52
C VAL A 83 11.05 5.03 6.21
N ALA A 84 10.35 3.92 5.96
CA ALA A 84 9.09 3.63 6.63
C ALA A 84 9.32 3.28 8.11
N ALA A 85 10.34 2.48 8.39
CA ALA A 85 10.76 2.17 9.75
C ALA A 85 11.29 3.42 10.47
N PHE A 86 12.09 4.25 9.79
CA PHE A 86 12.58 5.51 10.32
C PHE A 86 11.43 6.45 10.73
N ALA A 87 10.43 6.62 9.87
CA ALA A 87 9.25 7.43 10.18
C ALA A 87 8.43 6.84 11.35
N ALA A 88 8.25 5.52 11.37
CA ALA A 88 7.56 4.83 12.46
C ALA A 88 8.28 5.04 13.80
N LEU A 89 9.60 4.88 13.82
CA LEU A 89 10.44 5.08 15.01
C LEU A 89 10.34 6.51 15.54
N SER A 90 10.36 7.52 14.66
CA SER A 90 10.25 8.92 15.07
C SER A 90 8.97 9.18 15.88
N GLY A 91 7.87 8.49 15.57
CA GLY A 91 6.59 8.60 16.29
C GLY A 91 6.53 7.87 17.63
N THR A 92 7.55 7.06 17.99
CA THR A 92 7.63 6.35 19.27
C THR A 92 8.49 7.06 20.31
N LEU A 93 9.20 8.13 19.93
CA LEU A 93 10.13 8.80 20.82
C LEU A 93 9.43 9.82 21.70
N LYS A 94 9.82 9.83 22.98
CA LYS A 94 9.37 10.80 24.00
C LYS A 94 9.98 12.18 23.77
N ALA A 95 9.38 13.20 24.35
CA ALA A 95 9.97 14.53 24.46
C ALA A 95 11.38 14.45 25.09
N GLY A 96 12.30 15.28 24.63
CA GLY A 96 13.70 15.26 25.04
C GLY A 96 14.57 14.23 24.34
N SER A 97 14.03 13.48 23.36
CA SER A 97 14.76 12.42 22.66
C SER A 97 15.56 12.91 21.46
N TRP A 98 16.67 12.26 21.25
CA TRP A 98 17.42 12.25 19.99
C TRP A 98 17.02 11.02 19.15
N LEU A 99 16.76 11.22 17.86
CA LEU A 99 16.84 10.17 16.85
C LEU A 99 18.20 10.26 16.19
N ILE A 100 19.05 9.28 16.44
CA ILE A 100 20.43 9.25 15.96
C ILE A 100 20.49 8.33 14.75
N LEU A 101 20.82 8.91 13.59
CA LEU A 101 20.89 8.21 12.31
C LEU A 101 22.33 8.00 11.89
N LEU A 102 22.74 6.74 11.70
CA LEU A 102 24.06 6.39 11.19
C LEU A 102 23.99 6.28 9.67
N THR A 103 24.84 7.03 8.97
CA THR A 103 24.89 7.05 7.50
C THR A 103 26.31 6.94 6.99
N PRO A 104 26.52 6.46 5.74
CA PRO A 104 27.78 6.65 5.06
C PRO A 104 28.17 8.14 4.98
N PRO A 105 29.42 8.48 4.63
CA PRO A 105 29.79 9.85 4.33
C PRO A 105 28.88 10.42 3.23
N PHE A 106 28.31 11.59 3.44
CA PHE A 106 27.37 12.22 2.50
C PHE A 106 27.92 12.36 1.08
N ALA A 107 29.24 12.52 0.97
CA ALA A 107 29.90 12.65 -0.33
C ALA A 107 29.79 11.37 -1.21
N CYS A 108 29.75 10.20 -0.63
CA CYS A 108 29.68 8.94 -1.38
C CYS A 108 28.31 8.23 -1.22
N TRP A 109 27.53 8.54 -0.20
CA TRP A 109 26.27 7.86 0.07
C TRP A 109 25.32 7.79 -1.14
N PRO A 110 25.14 8.84 -1.98
CA PRO A 110 24.26 8.77 -3.14
C PRO A 110 24.63 7.68 -4.16
N THR A 111 25.89 7.28 -4.21
CA THR A 111 26.42 6.29 -5.17
C THR A 111 26.54 4.88 -4.62
N LEU A 112 26.32 4.71 -3.31
CA LEU A 112 26.40 3.40 -2.67
C LEU A 112 25.10 2.62 -2.84
N PRO A 113 25.18 1.28 -3.06
CA PRO A 113 24.00 0.44 -3.09
C PRO A 113 23.26 0.49 -1.74
N ASP A 114 21.94 0.60 -1.80
CA ASP A 114 21.06 0.58 -0.66
C ASP A 114 20.39 -0.80 -0.55
N ALA A 115 20.72 -1.57 0.50
CA ALA A 115 20.16 -2.91 0.68
C ALA A 115 18.63 -2.90 0.84
N ASP A 116 18.03 -1.82 1.34
CA ASP A 116 16.58 -1.68 1.45
C ASP A 116 15.89 -1.58 0.09
N SER A 117 16.62 -1.19 -0.95
CA SER A 117 16.08 -1.08 -2.32
C SER A 117 15.49 -2.37 -2.85
N LEU A 118 15.95 -3.53 -2.39
CA LEU A 118 15.41 -4.84 -2.77
C LEU A 118 13.92 -5.00 -2.42
N ARG A 119 13.40 -4.26 -1.43
CA ARG A 119 11.99 -4.33 -1.04
C ARG A 119 11.06 -3.56 -1.97
N TRP A 120 11.56 -2.56 -2.70
CA TRP A 120 10.72 -1.61 -3.43
C TRP A 120 11.15 -1.32 -4.87
N SER A 121 12.36 -1.71 -5.28
CA SER A 121 12.88 -1.39 -6.62
C SER A 121 12.55 -2.41 -7.71
N ASP A 122 12.13 -3.61 -7.31
CA ASP A 122 11.99 -4.79 -8.18
C ASP A 122 13.32 -5.24 -8.85
N ALA A 123 14.45 -4.64 -8.48
CA ALA A 123 15.77 -5.05 -8.94
C ALA A 123 16.23 -6.36 -8.26
N ALA A 124 17.07 -7.13 -8.95
CA ALA A 124 17.64 -8.37 -8.41
C ALA A 124 18.73 -8.12 -7.36
N GLU A 125 19.45 -7.00 -7.50
CA GLU A 125 20.55 -6.59 -6.64
C GLU A 125 20.25 -5.21 -6.03
N PRO A 126 20.86 -4.85 -4.89
CA PRO A 126 20.74 -3.52 -4.33
C PRO A 126 21.18 -2.44 -5.30
N ILE A 127 20.43 -1.37 -5.40
CA ILE A 127 20.71 -0.23 -6.29
C ILE A 127 21.13 1.02 -5.50
N PRO A 128 21.92 1.92 -6.08
CA PRO A 128 22.12 3.27 -5.57
C PRO A 128 20.81 4.06 -5.58
N THR A 129 20.68 5.01 -4.67
CA THR A 129 19.49 5.84 -4.53
C THR A 129 19.83 7.33 -4.51
N PRO A 130 20.44 7.85 -5.60
CA PRO A 130 21.06 9.17 -5.61
C PRO A 130 20.06 10.31 -5.44
N ASN A 131 18.85 10.21 -6.01
CA ASN A 131 17.88 11.31 -5.96
C ASN A 131 17.31 11.49 -4.55
N PHE A 132 16.91 10.39 -3.91
CA PHE A 132 16.40 10.45 -2.55
C PHE A 132 17.48 10.89 -1.56
N VAL A 133 18.67 10.27 -1.64
CA VAL A 133 19.77 10.57 -0.70
C VAL A 133 20.28 12.01 -0.87
N HIS A 134 20.42 12.49 -2.11
CA HIS A 134 20.78 13.89 -2.35
C HIS A 134 19.78 14.85 -1.72
N ARG A 135 18.49 14.63 -1.95
CA ARG A 135 17.42 15.43 -1.34
C ARG A 135 17.46 15.36 0.19
N PHE A 136 17.63 14.16 0.75
CA PHE A 136 17.74 13.96 2.20
C PHE A 136 18.90 14.76 2.78
N CYS A 137 20.10 14.61 2.23
CA CYS A 137 21.29 15.32 2.69
C CYS A 137 21.10 16.84 2.60
N GLN A 138 20.55 17.33 1.48
CA GLN A 138 20.30 18.76 1.29
C GLN A 138 19.32 19.30 2.33
N ARG A 139 18.18 18.64 2.55
CA ARG A 139 17.16 19.07 3.51
C ARG A 139 17.68 19.06 4.96
N VAL A 140 18.40 18.01 5.34
CA VAL A 140 18.97 17.90 6.69
C VAL A 140 20.06 18.94 6.93
N CYS A 141 20.91 19.23 5.93
CA CYS A 141 21.98 20.22 6.06
C CYS A 141 21.48 21.67 6.19
N VAL A 142 20.33 22.02 5.57
CA VAL A 142 19.76 23.38 5.69
C VAL A 142 18.81 23.52 6.86
N ASN A 143 18.42 22.43 7.50
CA ASN A 143 17.52 22.45 8.65
C ASN A 143 18.24 22.97 9.90
N ARG A 144 17.71 24.01 10.52
CA ARG A 144 18.32 24.69 11.69
C ARG A 144 18.31 23.87 12.97
N ASP A 145 17.41 22.92 13.08
CA ASP A 145 17.18 22.10 14.27
C ASP A 145 17.85 20.72 14.18
N ALA A 146 18.25 20.28 12.98
CA ALA A 146 18.96 19.03 12.80
C ALA A 146 20.46 19.20 13.07
N VAL A 147 21.06 18.15 13.63
CA VAL A 147 22.51 18.09 13.86
C VAL A 147 23.11 17.11 12.87
N VAL A 148 24.08 17.57 12.09
CA VAL A 148 24.89 16.71 11.21
C VAL A 148 26.32 16.70 11.70
N TRP A 149 26.74 15.56 12.25
CA TRP A 149 28.12 15.36 12.70
C TRP A 149 28.87 14.53 11.67
N ARG A 150 29.81 15.18 10.98
CA ARG A 150 30.64 14.54 9.97
C ARG A 150 31.96 14.10 10.55
N GLN A 151 32.44 12.96 10.11
CA GLN A 151 33.78 12.49 10.46
C GLN A 151 34.84 13.51 10.08
N GLY A 152 35.73 13.82 11.01
CA GLY A 152 36.78 14.83 10.81
C GLY A 152 36.36 16.27 11.10
N GLU A 153 35.06 16.53 11.35
CA GLU A 153 34.55 17.85 11.71
C GLU A 153 34.17 17.89 13.21
N PRO A 154 34.24 19.06 13.85
CA PRO A 154 33.72 19.21 15.21
C PRO A 154 32.20 19.09 15.24
N LEU A 155 31.66 18.55 16.34
CA LEU A 155 30.21 18.54 16.56
C LEU A 155 29.71 19.98 16.75
N THR A 156 28.89 20.46 15.84
CA THR A 156 28.22 21.76 15.90
C THR A 156 26.76 21.56 16.27
N LEU A 157 26.33 22.20 17.35
CA LEU A 157 24.95 22.16 17.82
C LEU A 157 24.18 23.39 17.31
N PRO A 158 22.84 23.27 17.14
CA PRO A 158 22.02 24.40 16.73
C PRO A 158 22.06 25.54 17.79
N ASP A 159 21.85 26.74 17.31
CA ASP A 159 21.72 27.91 18.19
C ASP A 159 20.53 27.74 19.13
N ASP A 160 20.68 28.30 20.32
CA ASP A 160 19.65 28.29 21.36
C ASP A 160 18.46 29.20 20.97
N LEU A 161 17.44 28.58 20.35
CA LEU A 161 16.16 29.23 20.14
C LEU A 161 15.28 28.90 21.34
N SER A 162 15.18 29.82 22.32
CA SER A 162 14.32 29.67 23.48
C SER A 162 12.87 29.36 23.07
N ARG A 163 12.34 28.23 23.55
CA ARG A 163 10.97 27.77 23.34
C ARG A 163 10.21 27.77 24.67
N PRO A 164 8.87 27.86 24.61
CA PRO A 164 8.06 27.79 25.83
C PRO A 164 8.28 26.46 26.59
N HIS A 165 8.24 26.52 27.90
CA HIS A 165 8.28 25.35 28.75
C HIS A 165 7.06 24.47 28.47
N TRP A 166 7.28 23.19 28.19
CA TRP A 166 6.24 22.19 27.91
C TRP A 166 5.99 21.31 29.12
N ARG A 167 4.74 20.91 29.31
CA ARG A 167 4.34 19.93 30.35
C ARG A 167 3.78 18.69 29.72
N PRO A 168 4.23 17.49 30.14
CA PRO A 168 3.64 16.23 29.69
C PRO A 168 2.15 16.16 30.00
N ALA A 169 1.41 15.40 29.18
CA ALA A 169 0.02 15.11 29.47
C ALA A 169 -0.10 14.28 30.78
N ASP A 170 -1.01 14.69 31.64
CA ASP A 170 -1.25 14.10 32.96
C ASP A 170 -2.37 13.06 32.99
N GLY A 171 -2.83 12.60 31.84
CA GLY A 171 -3.95 11.66 31.68
C GLY A 171 -5.33 12.30 31.62
N HIS A 172 -5.41 13.64 31.85
CA HIS A 172 -6.64 14.40 31.62
C HIS A 172 -6.75 14.86 30.16
N PRO A 173 -7.98 15.08 29.67
CA PRO A 173 -8.15 15.55 28.29
C PRO A 173 -7.53 16.93 28.11
N GLN A 174 -6.71 17.07 27.07
CA GLN A 174 -6.22 18.37 26.63
C GLN A 174 -7.39 19.24 26.14
N THR A 175 -7.21 20.55 26.06
CA THR A 175 -8.28 21.49 25.68
C THR A 175 -9.03 21.07 24.41
N GLY A 176 -8.31 20.71 23.35
CA GLY A 176 -8.91 20.23 22.10
C GLY A 176 -9.66 18.91 22.27
N GLN A 177 -9.12 17.96 23.05
CA GLN A 177 -9.78 16.71 23.36
C GLN A 177 -11.05 16.93 24.19
N ALA A 178 -11.01 17.80 25.21
CA ALA A 178 -12.16 18.12 26.04
C ALA A 178 -13.32 18.70 25.22
N ALA A 179 -13.03 19.62 24.30
CA ALA A 179 -14.01 20.19 23.40
C ALA A 179 -14.67 19.12 22.50
N VAL A 180 -13.87 18.21 21.94
CA VAL A 180 -14.40 17.11 21.11
C VAL A 180 -15.19 16.13 21.95
N LEU A 181 -14.74 15.75 23.17
CA LEU A 181 -15.47 14.86 24.08
C LEU A 181 -16.86 15.41 24.42
N THR A 182 -16.95 16.69 24.75
CA THR A 182 -18.24 17.35 25.07
C THR A 182 -19.21 17.23 23.90
N ARG A 183 -18.73 17.47 22.67
CA ARG A 183 -19.55 17.37 21.46
C ARG A 183 -19.93 15.93 21.12
N LEU A 184 -19.02 14.98 21.32
CA LEU A 184 -19.31 13.53 21.12
C LEU A 184 -20.35 13.03 22.13
N ALA A 185 -20.23 13.39 23.40
CA ALA A 185 -21.19 12.99 24.44
C ALA A 185 -22.63 13.48 24.16
N ALA A 186 -22.76 14.64 23.53
CA ALA A 186 -24.04 15.23 23.12
C ALA A 186 -24.48 14.83 21.70
N LEU A 187 -23.77 13.92 21.04
CA LEU A 187 -24.07 13.56 19.64
C LEU A 187 -25.44 12.88 19.51
N PRO A 188 -26.32 13.33 18.60
CA PRO A 188 -27.52 12.58 18.25
C PRO A 188 -27.15 11.26 17.54
N PRO A 189 -28.12 10.32 17.36
CA PRO A 189 -27.86 9.15 16.53
C PRO A 189 -27.21 9.51 15.19
N GLY A 190 -26.09 8.87 14.86
CA GLY A 190 -25.32 9.18 13.66
C GLY A 190 -23.86 8.75 13.76
N ILE A 191 -23.06 9.25 12.84
CA ILE A 191 -21.65 8.89 12.69
C ILE A 191 -20.79 10.11 12.96
N ALA A 192 -19.79 9.93 13.84
CA ALA A 192 -18.71 10.87 14.06
C ALA A 192 -17.39 10.29 13.58
N VAL A 193 -16.53 11.13 13.01
CA VAL A 193 -15.15 10.78 12.65
C VAL A 193 -14.20 11.72 13.36
N VAL A 194 -13.23 11.16 14.06
CA VAL A 194 -12.10 11.89 14.64
C VAL A 194 -10.86 11.57 13.82
N THR A 195 -10.33 12.58 13.16
CA THR A 195 -9.11 12.50 12.39
C THR A 195 -7.97 13.17 13.13
N ALA A 196 -6.80 12.60 13.05
CA ALA A 196 -5.61 13.19 13.63
C ALA A 196 -4.36 12.57 13.04
N GLU A 197 -3.26 13.29 13.09
CA GLU A 197 -1.95 12.70 12.92
C GLU A 197 -1.61 11.77 14.09
N ARG A 198 -0.51 11.03 13.96
CA ARG A 198 -0.04 10.16 15.04
C ARG A 198 0.40 11.01 16.26
N GLY A 199 0.16 10.49 17.46
CA GLY A 199 0.55 11.18 18.70
C GLY A 199 -0.39 12.32 19.16
N ARG A 200 -1.58 12.44 18.53
CA ARG A 200 -2.60 13.45 18.90
C ARG A 200 -3.66 12.95 19.88
N GLY A 201 -3.56 11.70 20.32
CA GLY A 201 -4.42 11.15 21.39
C GLY A 201 -5.81 10.71 20.95
N LYS A 202 -6.02 10.28 19.70
CA LYS A 202 -7.31 9.72 19.21
C LYS A 202 -7.82 8.58 20.07
N SER A 203 -6.97 7.55 20.28
CA SER A 203 -7.35 6.35 21.02
C SER A 203 -7.57 6.66 22.50
N ALA A 204 -6.82 7.60 23.09
CA ALA A 204 -7.07 8.10 24.44
C ALA A 204 -8.44 8.80 24.54
N LEU A 205 -8.75 9.69 23.57
CA LEU A 205 -10.04 10.36 23.48
C LEU A 205 -11.21 9.36 23.44
N ALA A 206 -11.09 8.33 22.59
CA ALA A 206 -12.11 7.29 22.47
C ALA A 206 -12.28 6.51 23.79
N GLY A 207 -11.17 6.18 24.47
CA GLY A 207 -11.20 5.56 25.79
C GLY A 207 -11.86 6.43 26.86
N MET A 208 -11.57 7.74 26.86
CA MET A 208 -12.23 8.71 27.75
C MET A 208 -13.73 8.79 27.49
N LEU A 209 -14.15 8.75 26.22
CA LEU A 209 -15.57 8.69 25.85
C LEU A 209 -16.23 7.43 26.39
N ILE A 210 -15.65 6.26 26.23
CA ILE A 210 -16.17 4.98 26.74
C ILE A 210 -16.38 5.04 28.25
N ARG A 211 -15.45 5.65 28.98
CA ARG A 211 -15.57 5.86 30.43
C ARG A 211 -16.77 6.72 30.76
N GLN A 212 -17.02 7.80 30.01
CA GLN A 212 -18.19 8.68 30.21
C GLN A 212 -19.51 7.97 29.88
N LEU A 213 -19.50 7.02 28.95
CA LEU A 213 -20.67 6.24 28.55
C LEU A 213 -20.98 5.06 29.50
N ALA A 214 -20.26 4.94 30.63
CA ALA A 214 -20.43 3.88 31.63
C ALA A 214 -20.43 2.45 31.03
N GLY A 215 -19.66 2.24 29.94
CA GLY A 215 -19.51 0.94 29.29
C GLY A 215 -20.59 0.57 28.28
N ASP A 216 -21.52 1.46 27.95
CA ASP A 216 -22.51 1.23 26.88
C ASP A 216 -21.91 1.47 25.47
N ALA A 217 -20.76 0.86 25.23
CA ALA A 217 -20.04 0.94 23.98
C ALA A 217 -19.35 -0.39 23.67
N ILE A 218 -19.24 -0.71 22.39
CA ILE A 218 -18.42 -1.81 21.87
C ILE A 218 -17.30 -1.22 21.03
N VAL A 219 -16.09 -1.76 21.22
CA VAL A 219 -14.88 -1.38 20.48
C VAL A 219 -14.58 -2.46 19.46
N THR A 220 -14.25 -2.02 18.25
CA THR A 220 -13.67 -2.86 17.20
C THR A 220 -12.48 -2.17 16.55
N ALA A 221 -11.55 -2.94 16.00
CA ALA A 221 -10.37 -2.45 15.31
C ALA A 221 -9.82 -3.58 14.41
N PRO A 222 -8.91 -3.27 13.45
CA PRO A 222 -8.25 -4.29 12.64
C PRO A 222 -7.49 -5.34 13.47
N ALA A 223 -6.94 -4.93 14.61
CA ALA A 223 -6.25 -5.82 15.55
C ALA A 223 -6.46 -5.35 17.00
N ARG A 224 -6.68 -6.28 17.93
CA ARG A 224 -6.90 -5.97 19.34
C ARG A 224 -5.72 -5.18 19.97
N GLY A 225 -4.48 -5.56 19.66
CA GLY A 225 -3.29 -4.90 20.22
C GLY A 225 -3.17 -3.41 19.87
N ALA A 226 -3.85 -2.95 18.81
CA ALA A 226 -3.91 -1.53 18.49
C ALA A 226 -4.75 -0.71 19.48
N THR A 227 -5.60 -1.35 20.28
CA THR A 227 -6.55 -0.69 21.19
C THR A 227 -6.07 -0.60 22.65
N ASP A 228 -4.83 -0.98 22.96
CA ASP A 228 -4.31 -1.01 24.34
C ASP A 228 -4.37 0.36 25.04
N VAL A 229 -4.03 1.44 24.32
CA VAL A 229 -4.14 2.81 24.83
C VAL A 229 -5.61 3.16 25.14
N MET A 230 -6.51 2.83 24.22
CA MET A 230 -7.95 3.03 24.43
C MET A 230 -8.46 2.28 25.65
N ALA A 231 -8.06 1.02 25.80
CA ALA A 231 -8.42 0.18 26.93
C ALA A 231 -7.95 0.80 28.27
N SER A 232 -6.73 1.34 28.33
CA SER A 232 -6.19 1.96 29.54
C SER A 232 -7.01 3.20 30.00
N PHE A 233 -7.52 3.98 29.06
CA PHE A 233 -8.36 5.15 29.35
C PHE A 233 -9.83 4.78 29.61
N ALA A 234 -10.35 3.73 28.98
CA ALA A 234 -11.72 3.27 29.16
C ALA A 234 -11.94 2.55 30.49
N GLY A 235 -10.90 1.86 30.99
CA GLY A 235 -10.99 1.07 32.22
C GLY A 235 -11.94 -0.11 32.08
N GLU A 236 -12.73 -0.40 33.12
CA GLU A 236 -13.66 -1.55 33.17
C GLU A 236 -14.77 -1.51 32.10
N GLY A 237 -15.04 -0.34 31.51
CA GLY A 237 -16.00 -0.18 30.41
C GLY A 237 -15.52 -0.68 29.05
N PHE A 238 -14.27 -1.13 28.93
CA PHE A 238 -13.70 -1.57 27.66
C PHE A 238 -14.20 -2.96 27.24
N ARG A 239 -14.92 -3.01 26.11
CA ARG A 239 -15.46 -4.25 25.52
C ARG A 239 -15.04 -4.34 24.06
N PHE A 240 -14.10 -5.23 23.74
CA PHE A 240 -13.60 -5.43 22.38
C PHE A 240 -14.24 -6.65 21.71
N MET A 241 -14.61 -6.48 20.43
CA MET A 241 -14.97 -7.57 19.53
C MET A 241 -14.30 -7.35 18.16
N ALA A 242 -13.78 -8.44 17.57
CA ALA A 242 -13.26 -8.39 16.21
C ALA A 242 -14.38 -8.05 15.20
N PRO A 243 -14.08 -7.39 14.08
CA PRO A 243 -15.09 -6.96 13.12
C PRO A 243 -15.99 -8.10 12.61
N ASP A 244 -15.42 -9.26 12.31
CA ASP A 244 -16.14 -10.43 11.81
C ASP A 244 -17.06 -11.03 12.89
N ALA A 245 -16.55 -11.14 14.13
CA ALA A 245 -17.33 -11.63 15.26
C ALA A 245 -18.50 -10.69 15.59
N LEU A 246 -18.26 -9.37 15.45
CA LEU A 246 -19.30 -8.36 15.69
C LEU A 246 -20.43 -8.46 14.67
N LEU A 247 -20.16 -8.83 13.42
CA LEU A 247 -21.20 -9.08 12.42
C LEU A 247 -21.95 -10.40 12.64
N ALA A 248 -21.26 -11.41 13.16
CA ALA A 248 -21.83 -12.74 13.41
C ALA A 248 -22.71 -12.81 14.67
N CYS A 249 -22.53 -11.90 15.62
CA CYS A 249 -23.24 -11.88 16.88
C CYS A 249 -24.32 -10.78 16.92
N ASP A 250 -25.43 -11.04 17.61
CA ASP A 250 -26.43 -10.03 17.94
C ASP A 250 -26.07 -9.33 19.25
N VAL A 251 -25.23 -8.30 19.14
CA VAL A 251 -24.75 -7.53 20.31
C VAL A 251 -25.37 -6.14 20.27
N GLN A 252 -25.93 -5.73 21.40
CA GLN A 252 -26.58 -4.44 21.59
C GLN A 252 -25.66 -3.49 22.37
N ALA A 253 -25.51 -2.27 21.87
CA ALA A 253 -24.89 -1.15 22.56
C ALA A 253 -25.35 0.16 21.92
N SER A 254 -25.33 1.24 22.68
CA SER A 254 -25.68 2.58 22.14
C SER A 254 -24.58 3.15 21.27
N TRP A 255 -23.33 2.69 21.43
CA TRP A 255 -22.19 3.16 20.69
C TRP A 255 -21.34 2.03 20.10
N LEU A 256 -20.91 2.22 18.86
CA LEU A 256 -19.80 1.50 18.25
C LEU A 256 -18.59 2.43 18.18
N ILE A 257 -17.45 1.99 18.69
CA ILE A 257 -16.17 2.70 18.58
C ILE A 257 -15.28 1.88 17.65
N VAL A 258 -14.87 2.47 16.54
CA VAL A 258 -13.99 1.83 15.54
C VAL A 258 -12.64 2.53 15.53
N ASP A 259 -11.62 1.89 16.08
CA ASP A 259 -10.25 2.44 16.04
C ASP A 259 -9.56 2.05 14.73
N GLU A 260 -8.76 2.98 14.19
CA GLU A 260 -8.10 2.86 12.88
C GLU A 260 -9.08 2.39 11.76
N ALA A 261 -10.22 3.05 11.69
CA ALA A 261 -11.33 2.71 10.80
C ALA A 261 -10.93 2.63 9.31
N ALA A 262 -9.96 3.43 8.90
CA ALA A 262 -9.43 3.42 7.53
C ALA A 262 -8.75 2.09 7.14
N ALA A 263 -8.33 1.28 8.08
CA ALA A 263 -7.73 -0.03 7.84
C ALA A 263 -8.76 -1.17 7.74
N ILE A 264 -10.04 -0.88 8.01
CA ILE A 264 -11.14 -1.85 7.86
C ILE A 264 -11.73 -1.71 6.44
N PRO A 265 -11.98 -2.82 5.72
CA PRO A 265 -12.61 -2.78 4.40
C PRO A 265 -13.94 -2.01 4.41
N GLY A 266 -14.12 -1.10 3.45
CA GLY A 266 -15.28 -0.21 3.38
C GLY A 266 -16.64 -0.92 3.42
N PRO A 267 -16.88 -2.01 2.68
CA PRO A 267 -18.13 -2.77 2.74
C PRO A 267 -18.42 -3.34 4.14
N LEU A 268 -17.39 -3.89 4.81
CA LEU A 268 -17.50 -4.40 6.17
C LEU A 268 -17.82 -3.29 7.15
N LEU A 269 -17.12 -2.16 7.04
CA LEU A 269 -17.34 -1.00 7.90
C LEU A 269 -18.76 -0.41 7.73
N ARG A 270 -19.31 -0.37 6.51
CA ARG A 270 -20.70 0.05 6.28
C ARG A 270 -21.72 -0.83 7.00
N GLN A 271 -21.53 -2.15 6.96
CA GLN A 271 -22.40 -3.09 7.66
C GLN A 271 -22.34 -2.90 9.18
N LEU A 272 -21.14 -2.69 9.72
CA LEU A 272 -20.92 -2.42 11.14
C LEU A 272 -21.63 -1.13 11.60
N VAL A 273 -21.39 -0.03 10.86
CA VAL A 273 -21.98 1.28 11.17
C VAL A 273 -23.50 1.27 11.12
N ALA A 274 -24.11 0.51 10.21
CA ALA A 274 -25.57 0.41 10.06
C ALA A 274 -26.24 -0.29 11.24
N ARG A 275 -25.51 -1.01 12.10
CA ARG A 275 -26.07 -1.80 13.21
C ARG A 275 -26.19 -1.02 14.52
N PHE A 276 -25.54 0.12 14.64
CA PHE A 276 -25.48 0.87 15.89
C PHE A 276 -26.08 2.28 15.74
N PRO A 277 -26.81 2.79 16.73
CA PRO A 277 -27.42 4.12 16.65
C PRO A 277 -26.38 5.25 16.58
N ARG A 278 -25.21 5.06 17.24
CA ARG A 278 -24.10 6.01 17.22
C ARG A 278 -22.79 5.28 16.94
N THR A 279 -21.98 5.88 16.08
CA THR A 279 -20.66 5.33 15.76
C THR A 279 -19.59 6.42 15.83
N LEU A 280 -18.50 6.14 16.53
CA LEU A 280 -17.26 6.92 16.47
C LEU A 280 -16.23 6.16 15.63
N LEU A 281 -15.76 6.77 14.57
CA LEU A 281 -14.65 6.29 13.77
C LEU A 281 -13.42 7.12 14.10
N THR A 282 -12.32 6.49 14.49
CA THR A 282 -11.04 7.17 14.62
C THR A 282 -10.11 6.74 13.51
N THR A 283 -9.34 7.65 12.95
CA THR A 283 -8.36 7.33 11.91
C THR A 283 -7.18 8.29 11.87
N THR A 284 -6.03 7.77 11.49
CA THR A 284 -4.82 8.56 11.22
C THR A 284 -4.89 9.09 9.79
N VAL A 285 -4.76 10.42 9.61
CA VAL A 285 -4.92 11.07 8.30
C VAL A 285 -3.61 11.12 7.53
N GLN A 286 -2.50 11.25 8.25
CA GLN A 286 -1.15 11.39 7.71
C GLN A 286 -0.20 10.44 8.44
N GLY A 287 0.80 9.98 7.71
CA GLY A 287 1.85 9.13 8.25
C GLY A 287 2.25 8.01 7.29
N TYR A 288 3.15 7.18 7.73
CA TYR A 288 3.72 6.07 6.94
C TYR A 288 2.70 4.95 6.58
N GLU A 289 1.50 4.96 7.12
CA GLU A 289 0.44 3.95 6.82
C GLU A 289 -0.50 4.36 5.67
N GLY A 290 -0.57 5.63 5.31
CA GLY A 290 -1.18 6.16 4.08
C GLY A 290 -2.67 5.90 3.82
N THR A 291 -3.42 5.36 4.79
CA THR A 291 -4.80 4.90 4.56
C THR A 291 -5.89 5.94 4.85
N GLY A 292 -5.61 6.91 5.73
CA GLY A 292 -6.64 7.80 6.27
C GLY A 292 -7.26 8.77 5.28
N ARG A 293 -6.49 9.26 4.31
CA ARG A 293 -6.98 10.25 3.35
C ARG A 293 -7.97 9.66 2.34
N GLY A 294 -7.67 8.49 1.79
CA GLY A 294 -8.59 7.78 0.91
C GLY A 294 -9.88 7.40 1.63
N PHE A 295 -9.80 7.11 2.91
CA PHE A 295 -10.96 6.86 3.78
C PHE A 295 -11.86 8.09 3.86
N LEU A 296 -11.31 9.28 4.15
CA LEU A 296 -12.08 10.52 4.21
C LEU A 296 -12.75 10.84 2.87
N LEU A 297 -12.01 10.72 1.77
CA LEU A 297 -12.50 11.09 0.45
C LEU A 297 -13.57 10.13 -0.11
N LYS A 298 -13.52 8.85 0.23
CA LYS A 298 -14.41 7.83 -0.36
C LYS A 298 -15.47 7.32 0.62
N PHE A 299 -15.06 6.94 1.81
CA PHE A 299 -15.99 6.38 2.78
C PHE A 299 -16.84 7.47 3.42
N CYS A 300 -16.19 8.48 3.99
CA CYS A 300 -16.90 9.55 4.71
C CYS A 300 -17.79 10.38 3.78
N ALA A 301 -17.37 10.61 2.54
CA ALA A 301 -18.19 11.32 1.55
C ALA A 301 -19.51 10.60 1.17
N SER A 302 -19.63 9.31 1.47
CA SER A 302 -20.88 8.55 1.23
C SER A 302 -21.96 8.79 2.30
N PHE A 303 -21.64 9.51 3.39
CA PHE A 303 -22.59 9.80 4.48
C PHE A 303 -22.90 11.30 4.54
N PRO A 304 -24.13 11.73 4.20
CA PRO A 304 -24.48 13.15 4.11
C PRO A 304 -24.51 13.90 5.46
N HIS A 305 -24.63 13.17 6.58
CA HIS A 305 -24.73 13.74 7.93
C HIS A 305 -23.63 13.21 8.85
N LEU A 306 -22.37 13.33 8.40
CA LEU A 306 -21.21 12.89 9.16
C LEU A 306 -20.63 14.04 9.96
N HIS A 307 -20.42 13.84 11.27
CA HIS A 307 -19.76 14.82 12.13
C HIS A 307 -18.26 14.60 12.08
N GLN A 308 -17.52 15.60 11.60
CA GLN A 308 -16.05 15.54 11.51
C GLN A 308 -15.41 16.37 12.62
N PHE A 309 -14.39 15.78 13.24
CA PHE A 309 -13.55 16.43 14.27
C PHE A 309 -12.08 16.17 13.92
N SER A 310 -11.22 17.12 14.27
CA SER A 310 -9.76 16.95 14.19
C SER A 310 -9.11 17.15 15.56
N LEU A 311 -7.97 16.47 15.75
CA LEU A 311 -7.07 16.71 16.88
C LEU A 311 -5.71 17.10 16.31
N ASP A 312 -5.34 18.35 16.47
CA ASP A 312 -4.15 18.92 15.82
C ASP A 312 -2.95 19.02 16.79
N ALA A 313 -3.22 19.22 18.09
CA ALA A 313 -2.16 19.35 19.08
C ALA A 313 -1.56 18.00 19.46
N PRO A 314 -0.24 17.83 19.38
CA PRO A 314 0.44 16.64 19.89
C PRO A 314 0.35 16.57 21.40
N ILE A 315 0.25 15.35 21.95
CA ILE A 315 0.21 15.13 23.40
C ILE A 315 1.48 14.52 23.96
N ARG A 316 2.32 13.91 23.12
CA ARG A 316 3.59 13.28 23.53
C ARG A 316 4.79 14.20 23.47
N TRP A 317 4.66 15.33 22.77
CA TRP A 317 5.68 16.36 22.60
C TRP A 317 5.02 17.71 22.35
N ALA A 318 5.83 18.76 22.37
CA ALA A 318 5.34 20.12 22.15
C ALA A 318 4.92 20.36 20.69
N PRO A 319 3.95 21.24 20.43
CA PRO A 319 3.66 21.74 19.10
C PRO A 319 4.90 22.33 18.41
N GLY A 320 5.05 22.10 17.11
CA GLY A 320 6.23 22.55 16.37
C GLY A 320 7.51 21.77 16.69
N CYS A 321 7.39 20.51 17.11
CA CYS A 321 8.52 19.63 17.36
C CYS A 321 9.42 19.48 16.13
N PRO A 322 10.72 19.82 16.20
CA PRO A 322 11.63 19.80 15.06
C PRO A 322 11.73 18.46 14.35
N LEU A 323 11.79 17.36 15.11
CA LEU A 323 11.87 16.02 14.50
C LEU A 323 10.61 15.68 13.69
N GLU A 324 9.43 16.02 14.20
CA GLU A 324 8.18 15.78 13.49
C GLU A 324 8.10 16.58 12.20
N ALA A 325 8.43 17.88 12.28
CA ALA A 325 8.43 18.76 11.11
C ALA A 325 9.43 18.27 10.03
N LEU A 326 10.63 17.89 10.46
CA LEU A 326 11.67 17.41 9.54
C LEU A 326 11.29 16.08 8.89
N VAL A 327 10.75 15.12 9.63
CA VAL A 327 10.28 13.84 9.07
C VAL A 327 9.15 14.05 8.07
N SER A 328 8.21 14.95 8.38
CA SER A 328 7.13 15.33 7.45
C SER A 328 7.67 15.95 6.16
N GLU A 329 8.66 16.83 6.26
CA GLU A 329 9.32 17.45 5.10
C GLU A 329 10.11 16.43 4.29
N LEU A 330 10.90 15.58 4.94
CA LEU A 330 11.72 14.55 4.28
C LEU A 330 10.88 13.54 3.50
N LEU A 331 9.71 13.16 4.02
CA LEU A 331 8.86 12.12 3.47
C LEU A 331 7.58 12.67 2.80
N LEU A 332 7.45 13.99 2.71
CA LEU A 332 6.35 14.68 2.03
C LEU A 332 4.96 14.29 2.56
N PHE A 333 4.82 14.24 3.88
CA PHE A 333 3.55 13.92 4.53
C PHE A 333 2.53 15.08 4.53
N GLY A 334 2.97 16.31 4.23
CA GLY A 334 2.13 17.51 4.25
C GLY A 334 1.15 17.65 3.09
N ASP A 335 0.12 18.46 3.29
CA ASP A 335 -0.96 18.73 2.33
C ASP A 335 -0.74 19.99 1.48
N GLU A 336 0.46 20.52 1.41
CA GLU A 336 0.76 21.82 0.81
C GLU A 336 0.38 21.94 -0.68
N THR A 337 0.25 20.81 -1.38
CA THR A 337 -0.05 20.77 -2.82
C THR A 337 -1.40 21.37 -3.21
N PHE A 338 -2.34 21.46 -2.26
CA PHE A 338 -3.71 21.91 -2.56
C PHE A 338 -4.01 23.33 -2.08
N THR A 339 -3.02 24.03 -1.53
CA THR A 339 -3.17 25.40 -1.05
C THR A 339 -3.28 26.42 -2.18
N HIS A 340 -2.76 26.09 -3.37
CA HIS A 340 -2.81 26.96 -4.56
C HIS A 340 -3.46 26.22 -5.71
N SER A 341 -4.46 26.82 -6.33
CA SER A 341 -5.12 26.26 -7.52
C SER A 341 -4.27 26.54 -8.77
N PRO A 342 -3.82 25.49 -9.49
CA PRO A 342 -3.11 25.69 -10.75
C PRO A 342 -4.01 26.42 -11.76
N SER A 343 -3.50 27.51 -12.35
CA SER A 343 -4.23 28.35 -13.29
C SER A 343 -3.51 28.45 -14.64
N GLY A 344 -4.19 28.95 -15.65
CA GLY A 344 -3.65 29.16 -16.99
C GLY A 344 -3.73 27.91 -17.87
N GLU A 345 -3.05 28.00 -19.01
CA GLU A 345 -2.95 26.90 -19.99
C GLU A 345 -2.10 25.75 -19.42
N VAL A 346 -2.42 24.53 -19.80
CA VAL A 346 -1.72 23.32 -19.32
C VAL A 346 -0.83 22.77 -20.41
N ALA A 347 0.47 22.70 -20.14
CA ALA A 347 1.47 22.02 -20.96
C ALA A 347 1.73 20.60 -20.44
N PHE A 348 1.92 19.65 -21.37
CA PHE A 348 2.19 18.24 -21.03
C PHE A 348 3.63 17.90 -21.36
N GLU A 349 4.44 17.62 -20.35
CA GLU A 349 5.87 17.34 -20.49
C GLU A 349 6.25 15.97 -19.91
N VAL A 350 7.17 15.28 -20.58
CA VAL A 350 7.80 14.07 -20.07
C VAL A 350 8.87 14.46 -19.07
N VAL A 351 8.84 13.85 -17.88
CA VAL A 351 9.78 14.12 -16.80
C VAL A 351 10.63 12.88 -16.53
N SER A 352 11.95 13.04 -16.53
CA SER A 352 12.90 11.97 -16.22
C SER A 352 13.37 12.04 -14.76
N GLN A 353 13.62 10.89 -14.17
CA GLN A 353 14.28 10.79 -12.84
C GLN A 353 15.63 11.53 -12.81
N ASP A 354 16.37 11.54 -13.93
CA ASP A 354 17.67 12.20 -14.02
C ASP A 354 17.60 13.72 -13.79
N SER A 355 16.44 14.31 -14.05
CA SER A 355 16.21 15.74 -13.86
C SER A 355 15.80 16.14 -12.44
N TRP A 356 15.53 15.18 -11.55
CA TRP A 356 14.89 15.49 -10.27
C TRP A 356 15.80 16.14 -9.24
N GLN A 357 17.11 15.95 -9.33
CA GLN A 357 18.05 16.73 -8.49
C GLN A 357 18.04 18.22 -8.87
N GLN A 358 17.83 18.52 -10.15
CA GLN A 358 17.78 19.90 -10.68
C GLN A 358 16.40 20.53 -10.48
N HIS A 359 15.34 19.71 -10.49
CA HIS A 359 13.95 20.13 -10.38
C HIS A 359 13.23 19.48 -9.19
N ALA A 360 13.86 19.53 -8.01
CA ALA A 360 13.34 18.89 -6.79
C ALA A 360 11.91 19.30 -6.46
N GLY A 361 11.57 20.58 -6.62
CA GLY A 361 10.22 21.08 -6.36
C GLY A 361 9.15 20.48 -7.29
N LEU A 362 9.50 20.16 -8.54
CA LEU A 362 8.57 19.48 -9.46
C LEU A 362 8.33 18.03 -9.02
N ALA A 363 9.39 17.30 -8.67
CA ALA A 363 9.28 15.93 -8.18
C ALA A 363 8.42 15.86 -6.91
N GLU A 364 8.63 16.79 -5.96
CA GLU A 364 7.85 16.91 -4.73
C GLU A 364 6.37 17.18 -5.01
N ALA A 365 6.06 18.17 -5.86
CA ALA A 365 4.69 18.51 -6.22
C ALA A 365 3.97 17.37 -6.95
N MET A 366 4.64 16.69 -7.87
CA MET A 366 4.09 15.50 -8.54
C MET A 366 3.82 14.37 -7.55
N TYR A 367 4.77 14.08 -6.64
CA TYR A 367 4.59 13.03 -5.63
C TYR A 367 3.41 13.33 -4.71
N GLN A 368 3.31 14.54 -4.18
CA GLN A 368 2.21 14.95 -3.30
C GLN A 368 0.86 14.83 -4.00
N LEU A 369 0.76 15.26 -5.26
CA LEU A 369 -0.47 15.10 -6.05
C LEU A 369 -0.83 13.63 -6.26
N LEU A 370 0.13 12.80 -6.68
CA LEU A 370 -0.07 11.37 -6.91
C LEU A 370 -0.39 10.59 -5.63
N SER A 371 0.24 10.94 -4.51
CA SER A 371 -0.03 10.31 -3.21
C SER A 371 -1.39 10.72 -2.66
N GLY A 372 -1.77 11.99 -2.83
CA GLY A 372 -3.05 12.52 -2.36
C GLY A 372 -4.28 11.91 -3.04
N ALA A 373 -4.15 11.45 -4.28
CA ALA A 373 -5.23 10.85 -5.05
C ALA A 373 -5.40 9.34 -4.82
N HIS A 374 -4.44 8.68 -4.17
CA HIS A 374 -4.46 7.23 -3.97
C HIS A 374 -4.92 6.83 -2.57
N TYR A 375 -5.65 5.70 -2.51
CA TYR A 375 -6.18 5.13 -1.27
C TYR A 375 -5.07 4.69 -0.30
N ARG A 376 -3.97 4.18 -0.82
CA ARG A 376 -2.85 3.67 -0.01
C ARG A 376 -1.52 4.18 -0.55
N THR A 377 -0.80 4.91 0.28
CA THR A 377 0.55 5.42 -0.01
C THR A 377 1.49 5.04 1.14
N SER A 378 2.76 4.86 0.84
CA SER A 378 3.78 4.62 1.85
C SER A 378 5.04 5.40 1.52
N PRO A 379 5.93 5.67 2.48
CA PRO A 379 7.24 6.28 2.21
C PRO A 379 8.09 5.52 1.17
N LEU A 380 7.81 4.22 0.99
CA LEU A 380 8.47 3.41 -0.05
C LEU A 380 8.09 3.86 -1.47
N ASP A 381 6.89 4.41 -1.65
CA ASP A 381 6.48 4.95 -2.96
C ASP A 381 7.32 6.15 -3.35
N LEU A 382 7.73 6.99 -2.40
CA LEU A 382 8.64 8.09 -2.65
C LEU A 382 10.03 7.58 -3.08
N ARG A 383 10.55 6.55 -2.40
CA ARG A 383 11.81 5.89 -2.77
C ARG A 383 11.73 5.33 -4.19
N ARG A 384 10.67 4.59 -4.48
CA ARG A 384 10.42 4.00 -5.80
C ARG A 384 10.32 5.08 -6.89
N MET A 385 9.55 6.12 -6.66
CA MET A 385 9.39 7.23 -7.59
C MET A 385 10.73 7.90 -7.89
N MET A 386 11.58 8.10 -6.89
CA MET A 386 12.84 8.80 -7.06
C MET A 386 13.94 7.97 -7.72
N ASP A 387 14.06 6.68 -7.38
CA ASP A 387 15.28 5.94 -7.70
C ASP A 387 15.05 4.53 -8.29
N ALA A 388 13.83 3.98 -8.27
CA ALA A 388 13.61 2.67 -8.87
C ALA A 388 13.79 2.71 -10.39
N PRO A 389 14.45 1.70 -11.01
CA PRO A 389 14.57 1.64 -12.46
C PRO A 389 13.20 1.42 -13.14
N GLY A 390 13.10 1.79 -14.41
CA GLY A 390 11.91 1.54 -15.21
C GLY A 390 10.69 2.38 -14.83
N GLN A 391 10.89 3.52 -14.19
CA GLN A 391 9.83 4.47 -13.86
C GLN A 391 9.78 5.60 -14.90
N TYR A 392 8.58 5.99 -15.29
CA TYR A 392 8.33 7.02 -16.30
C TYR A 392 7.24 7.97 -15.81
N PHE A 393 7.38 9.25 -16.18
CA PHE A 393 6.50 10.30 -15.65
C PHE A 393 6.08 11.27 -16.74
N ILE A 394 4.83 11.74 -16.64
CA ILE A 394 4.32 12.87 -17.44
C ILE A 394 3.66 13.85 -16.47
N CYS A 395 4.02 15.12 -16.60
CA CYS A 395 3.47 16.22 -15.85
C CYS A 395 2.54 17.06 -16.71
N ALA A 396 1.38 17.40 -16.20
CA ALA A 396 0.50 18.44 -16.71
C ALA A 396 0.79 19.71 -15.91
N ARG A 397 1.58 20.62 -16.50
CA ARG A 397 2.07 21.83 -15.85
C ARG A 397 1.23 23.03 -16.22
N ALA A 398 0.74 23.74 -15.24
CA ALA A 398 0.09 25.05 -15.37
C ALA A 398 1.08 26.16 -15.02
N GLU A 399 0.70 27.44 -15.21
CA GLU A 399 1.57 28.59 -14.96
C GLU A 399 2.12 28.63 -13.53
N ASN A 400 1.32 28.27 -12.55
CA ASN A 400 1.64 28.40 -11.14
C ASN A 400 1.62 27.06 -10.37
N GLY A 401 1.74 25.91 -11.06
CA GLY A 401 1.82 24.63 -10.38
C GLY A 401 1.52 23.42 -11.24
N VAL A 402 1.42 22.26 -10.60
CA VAL A 402 1.11 20.98 -11.25
C VAL A 402 -0.40 20.77 -11.29
N ALA A 403 -0.96 20.75 -12.50
CA ALA A 403 -2.39 20.50 -12.73
C ALA A 403 -2.71 18.99 -12.75
N GLY A 404 -1.73 18.15 -13.10
CA GLY A 404 -1.89 16.71 -13.15
C GLY A 404 -0.56 15.99 -13.26
N ALA A 405 -0.53 14.72 -12.88
CA ALA A 405 0.64 13.88 -12.96
C ALA A 405 0.27 12.44 -13.32
N LEU A 406 1.14 11.79 -14.08
CA LEU A 406 1.04 10.41 -14.49
C LEU A 406 2.36 9.70 -14.15
N TRP A 407 2.26 8.56 -13.52
CA TRP A 407 3.37 7.68 -13.17
C TRP A 407 3.16 6.31 -13.79
N LEU A 408 4.13 5.87 -14.61
CA LEU A 408 4.12 4.59 -15.29
C LEU A 408 5.35 3.77 -14.88
N VAL A 409 5.24 2.45 -14.97
CA VAL A 409 6.33 1.51 -14.72
C VAL A 409 6.46 0.53 -15.87
N ALA A 410 7.71 0.26 -16.29
CA ALA A 410 8.00 -0.73 -17.31
C ALA A 410 7.65 -2.15 -16.81
N GLU A 411 6.99 -2.91 -17.64
CA GLU A 411 6.63 -4.31 -17.40
C GLU A 411 6.83 -5.15 -18.66
N GLY A 412 6.98 -6.44 -18.46
CA GLY A 412 7.15 -7.39 -19.56
C GLY A 412 8.61 -7.57 -19.99
N GLY A 413 8.82 -8.04 -21.22
CA GLY A 413 10.14 -8.35 -21.73
C GLY A 413 10.77 -9.59 -21.07
N LEU A 414 9.98 -10.47 -20.44
CA LEU A 414 10.47 -11.69 -19.84
C LEU A 414 10.90 -12.68 -20.92
N ASP A 415 11.90 -13.49 -20.59
CA ASP A 415 12.28 -14.63 -21.42
C ASP A 415 11.06 -15.53 -21.71
N PRO A 416 10.90 -16.06 -22.94
CA PRO A 416 9.75 -16.89 -23.30
C PRO A 416 9.56 -18.12 -22.41
N ALA A 417 10.63 -18.78 -21.97
CA ALA A 417 10.54 -19.93 -21.08
C ALA A 417 10.05 -19.50 -19.68
N LEU A 418 10.55 -18.38 -19.17
CA LEU A 418 10.08 -17.79 -17.91
C LEU A 418 8.60 -17.37 -18.00
N SER A 419 8.17 -16.75 -19.10
CA SER A 419 6.77 -16.38 -19.32
C SER A 419 5.85 -17.59 -19.28
N ARG A 420 6.22 -18.69 -19.95
CA ARG A 420 5.49 -19.95 -19.89
C ARG A 420 5.48 -20.57 -18.49
N ALA A 421 6.59 -20.52 -17.78
CA ALA A 421 6.66 -20.99 -16.38
C ALA A 421 5.76 -20.16 -15.44
N VAL A 422 5.64 -18.85 -15.68
CA VAL A 422 4.69 -17.95 -14.99
C VAL A 422 3.25 -18.34 -15.34
N TRP A 423 2.94 -18.57 -16.62
CA TRP A 423 1.63 -19.06 -17.06
C TRP A 423 1.24 -20.37 -16.37
N ALA A 424 2.18 -21.33 -16.27
CA ALA A 424 1.97 -22.60 -15.60
C ALA A 424 1.84 -22.49 -14.07
N GLY A 425 2.21 -21.36 -13.48
CA GLY A 425 2.19 -21.12 -12.03
C GLY A 425 3.44 -21.62 -11.29
N PHE A 426 4.50 -22.00 -12.00
CA PHE A 426 5.76 -22.48 -11.41
C PHE A 426 6.70 -21.37 -10.98
N ARG A 427 6.55 -20.18 -11.55
CA ARG A 427 7.39 -19.00 -11.26
C ARG A 427 6.57 -17.75 -11.02
N ARG A 428 7.09 -16.87 -10.15
CA ARG A 428 6.54 -15.54 -9.86
C ARG A 428 7.70 -14.55 -9.66
N PRO A 429 8.28 -14.02 -10.73
CA PRO A 429 9.30 -12.99 -10.62
C PRO A 429 8.72 -11.74 -9.96
N ARG A 430 9.60 -10.91 -9.39
CA ARG A 430 9.20 -9.63 -8.78
C ARG A 430 8.75 -8.65 -9.87
N GLY A 431 7.87 -7.71 -9.51
CA GLY A 431 7.34 -6.72 -10.46
C GLY A 431 6.40 -7.32 -11.50
N ASN A 432 6.27 -6.66 -12.63
CA ASN A 432 5.52 -7.15 -13.80
C ASN A 432 4.05 -7.52 -13.51
N LEU A 433 3.35 -6.73 -12.68
CA LEU A 433 2.03 -7.07 -12.14
C LEU A 433 1.02 -7.47 -13.23
N VAL A 434 0.82 -6.61 -14.24
CA VAL A 434 -0.15 -6.88 -15.30
C VAL A 434 0.39 -7.92 -16.28
N ALA A 435 1.65 -7.81 -16.70
CA ALA A 435 2.27 -8.76 -17.61
C ALA A 435 2.20 -10.21 -17.10
N GLN A 436 2.54 -10.43 -15.81
CA GLN A 436 2.42 -11.73 -15.18
C GLN A 436 0.97 -12.19 -15.02
N SER A 437 0.05 -11.25 -14.69
CA SER A 437 -1.37 -11.60 -14.53
C SER A 437 -2.00 -12.04 -15.84
N LEU A 438 -1.63 -11.47 -16.97
CA LEU A 438 -2.10 -11.87 -18.30
C LEU A 438 -1.63 -13.29 -18.65
N ALA A 439 -0.44 -13.69 -18.23
CA ALA A 439 0.02 -15.07 -18.36
C ALA A 439 -0.66 -16.00 -17.33
N ALA A 440 -0.50 -15.72 -16.05
CA ALA A 440 -0.88 -16.63 -14.96
C ALA A 440 -2.40 -16.77 -14.77
N HIS A 441 -3.16 -15.71 -15.01
CA HIS A 441 -4.61 -15.66 -14.79
C HIS A 441 -5.41 -15.37 -16.07
N GLY A 442 -4.79 -14.80 -17.08
CA GLY A 442 -5.31 -14.75 -18.44
C GLY A 442 -5.07 -16.10 -19.13
N GLY A 443 -4.89 -16.10 -20.43
CA GLY A 443 -4.69 -17.33 -21.16
C GLY A 443 -3.53 -17.31 -22.14
N SER A 444 -2.72 -16.28 -22.11
CA SER A 444 -1.65 -16.08 -23.07
C SER A 444 -0.29 -16.44 -22.45
N PRO A 445 0.28 -17.63 -22.75
CA PRO A 445 1.53 -18.10 -22.13
C PRO A 445 2.73 -17.17 -22.39
N LEU A 446 2.70 -16.42 -23.50
CA LEU A 446 3.75 -15.48 -23.90
C LEU A 446 3.41 -14.01 -23.60
N ALA A 447 2.33 -13.72 -22.89
CA ALA A 447 1.91 -12.35 -22.59
C ALA A 447 3.02 -11.53 -21.91
N ALA A 448 3.78 -12.15 -21.02
CA ALA A 448 4.84 -11.47 -20.28
C ALA A 448 6.11 -11.21 -21.12
N THR A 449 6.21 -11.69 -22.34
CA THR A 449 7.32 -11.38 -23.26
C THR A 449 7.15 -10.02 -23.93
N LEU A 450 5.92 -9.51 -24.04
CA LEU A 450 5.64 -8.21 -24.63
C LEU A 450 6.10 -7.07 -23.71
N LEU A 451 6.49 -5.96 -24.32
CA LEU A 451 6.94 -4.76 -23.60
C LEU A 451 5.78 -3.82 -23.36
N GLY A 452 5.49 -3.53 -22.11
CA GLY A 452 4.42 -2.63 -21.73
C GLY A 452 4.84 -1.58 -20.70
N LEU A 453 4.01 -0.54 -20.58
CA LEU A 453 4.06 0.39 -19.45
C LEU A 453 2.73 0.28 -18.69
N ARG A 454 2.83 0.00 -17.39
CA ARG A 454 1.66 0.04 -16.52
C ARG A 454 1.51 1.40 -15.89
N ILE A 455 0.34 1.99 -16.03
CA ILE A 455 -0.04 3.19 -15.29
C ILE A 455 -0.20 2.79 -13.81
N THR A 456 0.76 3.25 -13.00
CA THR A 456 0.76 3.02 -11.56
C THR A 456 -0.16 3.98 -10.86
N ARG A 457 -0.09 5.26 -11.22
CA ARG A 457 -0.90 6.32 -10.65
C ARG A 457 -1.16 7.42 -11.67
N VAL A 458 -2.36 7.96 -11.63
CA VAL A 458 -2.75 9.19 -12.34
C VAL A 458 -3.55 10.06 -11.38
N ALA A 459 -3.23 11.34 -11.36
CA ALA A 459 -3.91 12.31 -10.52
C ALA A 459 -4.07 13.64 -11.23
N VAL A 460 -5.21 14.28 -10.97
CA VAL A 460 -5.50 15.65 -11.43
C VAL A 460 -5.85 16.49 -10.21
N HIS A 461 -5.25 17.67 -10.13
CA HIS A 461 -5.52 18.62 -9.04
C HIS A 461 -7.03 18.86 -8.92
N PRO A 462 -7.61 18.88 -7.71
CA PRO A 462 -9.07 19.02 -7.52
C PRO A 462 -9.69 20.20 -8.27
N ALA A 463 -9.01 21.35 -8.32
CA ALA A 463 -9.47 22.54 -9.02
C ALA A 463 -9.48 22.41 -10.56
N ARG A 464 -8.84 21.39 -11.12
CA ARG A 464 -8.70 21.17 -12.57
C ARG A 464 -9.33 19.85 -13.02
N GLN A 465 -10.07 19.19 -12.11
CA GLN A 465 -10.82 17.97 -12.45
C GLN A 465 -11.98 18.28 -13.39
N ARG A 466 -12.34 17.29 -14.20
CA ARG A 466 -13.41 17.36 -15.23
C ARG A 466 -13.14 18.32 -16.40
N GLU A 467 -11.91 18.87 -16.50
CA GLU A 467 -11.44 19.68 -17.63
C GLU A 467 -10.72 18.87 -18.72
N GLY A 468 -10.73 17.53 -18.61
CA GLY A 468 -10.06 16.64 -19.58
C GLY A 468 -8.56 16.41 -19.34
N VAL A 469 -7.96 17.02 -18.32
CA VAL A 469 -6.51 16.91 -18.01
C VAL A 469 -6.07 15.45 -17.87
N GLY A 470 -6.86 14.62 -17.18
CA GLY A 470 -6.54 13.18 -17.01
C GLY A 470 -6.50 12.42 -18.33
N GLN A 471 -7.47 12.67 -19.22
CA GLN A 471 -7.48 12.05 -20.55
C GLN A 471 -6.31 12.54 -21.42
N ALA A 472 -5.97 13.83 -21.33
CA ALA A 472 -4.86 14.41 -22.06
C ALA A 472 -3.49 13.84 -21.59
N LEU A 473 -3.31 13.58 -20.29
CA LEU A 473 -2.14 12.87 -19.75
C LEU A 473 -2.00 11.48 -20.38
N ILE A 474 -3.08 10.72 -20.45
CA ILE A 474 -3.09 9.39 -21.06
C ILE A 474 -2.81 9.48 -22.56
N ALA A 475 -3.46 10.40 -23.28
CA ALA A 475 -3.20 10.62 -24.72
C ALA A 475 -1.73 11.00 -24.98
N ARG A 476 -1.12 11.80 -24.11
CA ARG A 476 0.31 12.13 -24.19
C ARG A 476 1.19 10.90 -23.99
N ALA A 477 0.84 10.01 -23.06
CA ALA A 477 1.56 8.75 -22.86
C ALA A 477 1.44 7.83 -24.10
N VAL A 478 0.25 7.69 -24.68
CA VAL A 478 0.02 6.94 -25.92
C VAL A 478 0.91 7.49 -27.05
N ALA A 479 0.96 8.80 -27.23
CA ALA A 479 1.78 9.42 -28.27
C ALA A 479 3.29 9.25 -28.03
N GLN A 480 3.72 9.27 -26.75
CA GLN A 480 5.12 9.21 -26.36
C GLN A 480 5.73 7.81 -26.52
N TYR A 481 4.97 6.75 -26.20
CA TYR A 481 5.52 5.40 -26.02
C TYR A 481 5.10 4.42 -27.13
N GLN A 482 4.99 4.90 -28.38
CA GLN A 482 4.60 4.11 -29.56
C GLN A 482 5.54 2.93 -29.89
N GLY A 483 6.76 2.91 -29.35
CA GLY A 483 7.71 1.82 -29.53
C GLY A 483 7.48 0.60 -28.62
N LEU A 484 6.51 0.68 -27.72
CA LEU A 484 6.14 -0.42 -26.82
C LEU A 484 4.87 -1.13 -27.32
N ASP A 485 4.60 -2.33 -26.82
CA ASP A 485 3.48 -3.15 -27.30
C ASP A 485 2.13 -2.67 -26.76
N TYR A 486 2.09 -2.21 -25.49
CA TYR A 486 0.84 -1.74 -24.87
C TYR A 486 1.08 -0.82 -23.66
N LEU A 487 0.07 -0.02 -23.35
CA LEU A 487 -0.12 0.55 -22.02
C LEU A 487 -1.14 -0.30 -21.24
N SER A 488 -0.94 -0.40 -19.94
CA SER A 488 -1.86 -1.17 -19.07
C SER A 488 -2.25 -0.40 -17.82
N VAL A 489 -3.36 -0.79 -17.21
CA VAL A 489 -3.79 -0.31 -15.91
C VAL A 489 -4.41 -1.46 -15.11
N SER A 490 -4.15 -1.47 -13.80
CA SER A 490 -4.82 -2.34 -12.82
C SER A 490 -5.51 -1.45 -11.79
N PHE A 491 -6.82 -1.64 -11.59
CA PHE A 491 -7.63 -0.78 -10.74
C PHE A 491 -8.76 -1.54 -10.05
N GLY A 492 -9.25 -1.01 -8.92
CA GLY A 492 -10.48 -1.49 -8.29
C GLY A 492 -11.68 -1.13 -9.16
N TYR A 493 -12.41 -2.15 -9.63
CA TYR A 493 -13.52 -1.94 -10.55
C TYR A 493 -14.68 -1.18 -9.92
N THR A 494 -14.98 -0.03 -10.51
CA THR A 494 -16.26 0.68 -10.35
C THR A 494 -16.74 1.14 -11.74
N PRO A 495 -18.05 1.26 -11.97
CA PRO A 495 -18.56 1.71 -13.27
C PRO A 495 -18.04 3.08 -13.71
N GLU A 496 -17.82 4.00 -12.75
CA GLU A 496 -17.30 5.34 -13.01
C GLU A 496 -15.85 5.30 -13.48
N LEU A 497 -15.02 4.51 -12.78
CA LEU A 497 -13.59 4.40 -13.09
C LEU A 497 -13.38 3.63 -14.41
N TRP A 498 -14.19 2.60 -14.66
CA TRP A 498 -14.17 1.90 -15.95
C TRP A 498 -14.55 2.83 -17.10
N ARG A 499 -15.60 3.67 -16.96
CA ARG A 499 -15.97 4.67 -17.99
C ARG A 499 -14.83 5.64 -18.30
N PHE A 500 -14.03 6.03 -17.31
CA PHE A 500 -12.85 6.87 -17.54
C PHE A 500 -11.84 6.16 -18.43
N TRP A 501 -11.44 4.93 -18.10
CA TRP A 501 -10.48 4.16 -18.88
C TRP A 501 -10.99 3.83 -20.29
N GLN A 502 -12.26 3.51 -20.41
CA GLN A 502 -12.91 3.26 -21.69
C GLN A 502 -12.87 4.50 -22.60
N ARG A 503 -13.12 5.69 -22.06
CA ARG A 503 -12.97 6.95 -22.79
C ARG A 503 -11.53 7.26 -23.19
N CYS A 504 -10.56 6.77 -22.45
CA CYS A 504 -9.14 6.84 -22.81
C CYS A 504 -8.74 5.79 -23.88
N GLY A 505 -9.67 4.94 -24.35
CA GLY A 505 -9.42 3.94 -25.39
C GLY A 505 -8.91 2.60 -24.87
N PHE A 506 -8.96 2.36 -23.56
CA PHE A 506 -8.58 1.07 -22.98
C PHE A 506 -9.66 0.00 -23.17
N THR A 507 -9.22 -1.23 -23.36
CA THR A 507 -10.07 -2.42 -23.45
C THR A 507 -9.92 -3.25 -22.18
N LEU A 508 -11.05 -3.65 -21.57
CA LEU A 508 -11.05 -4.52 -20.40
C LEU A 508 -10.63 -5.93 -20.82
N VAL A 509 -9.63 -6.48 -20.13
CA VAL A 509 -9.07 -7.82 -20.44
C VAL A 509 -9.21 -8.78 -19.28
N ARG A 510 -9.42 -8.28 -18.06
CA ARG A 510 -9.58 -9.13 -16.87
C ARG A 510 -10.42 -8.45 -15.80
N LEU A 511 -11.25 -9.25 -15.12
CA LEU A 511 -11.89 -8.91 -13.85
C LEU A 511 -11.66 -10.06 -12.86
N GLY A 512 -11.06 -9.79 -11.72
CA GLY A 512 -10.82 -10.76 -10.65
C GLY A 512 -12.11 -11.27 -10.04
N ALA A 513 -12.06 -12.43 -9.38
CA ALA A 513 -13.21 -13.04 -8.71
C ALA A 513 -13.21 -12.83 -7.18
N HIS A 514 -12.17 -12.20 -6.63
CA HIS A 514 -12.07 -11.88 -5.20
C HIS A 514 -12.03 -10.38 -5.00
N ARG A 515 -12.70 -9.91 -3.95
CA ARG A 515 -12.58 -8.51 -3.52
C ARG A 515 -11.25 -8.31 -2.83
N GLU A 516 -10.55 -7.24 -3.19
CA GLU A 516 -9.35 -6.83 -2.48
C GLU A 516 -9.71 -6.33 -1.07
N ALA A 517 -8.97 -6.80 -0.08
CA ALA A 517 -9.18 -6.39 1.31
C ALA A 517 -9.02 -4.87 1.52
N SER A 518 -8.16 -4.22 0.74
CA SER A 518 -7.88 -2.79 0.86
C SER A 518 -8.95 -1.89 0.26
N SER A 519 -9.52 -2.27 -0.88
CA SER A 519 -10.49 -1.43 -1.62
C SER A 519 -11.93 -1.93 -1.53
N GLY A 520 -12.12 -3.20 -1.17
CA GLY A 520 -13.42 -3.87 -1.26
C GLY A 520 -13.94 -4.07 -2.69
N CYS A 521 -13.13 -3.74 -3.69
CA CYS A 521 -13.47 -3.88 -5.11
C CYS A 521 -12.81 -5.11 -5.73
N TYR A 522 -13.39 -5.59 -6.82
CA TYR A 522 -12.71 -6.57 -7.68
C TYR A 522 -11.60 -5.88 -8.48
N THR A 523 -10.45 -6.52 -8.63
CA THR A 523 -9.37 -5.99 -9.47
C THR A 523 -9.72 -6.13 -10.93
N ALA A 524 -9.73 -5.03 -11.66
CA ALA A 524 -9.86 -4.99 -13.11
C ALA A 524 -8.51 -4.66 -13.75
N MET A 525 -8.27 -5.23 -14.94
CA MET A 525 -7.12 -4.90 -15.78
C MET A 525 -7.61 -4.53 -17.18
N ALA A 526 -7.05 -3.43 -17.71
CA ALA A 526 -7.35 -2.94 -19.05
C ALA A 526 -6.07 -2.58 -19.78
N LEU A 527 -6.07 -2.75 -21.10
CA LEU A 527 -4.93 -2.50 -21.97
C LEU A 527 -5.28 -1.50 -23.07
N TYR A 528 -4.29 -0.71 -23.47
CA TYR A 528 -4.28 0.09 -24.69
C TYR A 528 -3.19 -0.43 -25.63
N PRO A 529 -3.51 -1.03 -26.78
CA PRO A 529 -2.51 -1.58 -27.69
C PRO A 529 -1.79 -0.50 -28.48
N LEU A 530 -0.47 -0.68 -28.72
CA LEU A 530 0.37 0.25 -29.44
C LEU A 530 0.98 -0.36 -30.72
N THR A 531 1.21 -1.70 -30.73
CA THR A 531 1.77 -2.46 -31.86
C THR A 531 0.80 -3.54 -32.32
N ALA A 532 1.10 -4.19 -33.44
CA ALA A 532 0.33 -5.34 -33.93
C ALA A 532 0.27 -6.47 -32.89
N ALA A 533 1.39 -6.78 -32.23
CA ALA A 533 1.45 -7.76 -31.15
C ALA A 533 0.60 -7.36 -29.93
N GLY A 534 0.61 -6.07 -29.58
CA GLY A 534 -0.26 -5.52 -28.56
C GLY A 534 -1.73 -5.63 -28.91
N HIS A 535 -2.11 -5.35 -30.15
CA HIS A 535 -3.50 -5.52 -30.63
C HIS A 535 -3.95 -6.98 -30.56
N GLU A 536 -3.11 -7.92 -31.01
CA GLU A 536 -3.41 -9.35 -30.92
C GLU A 536 -3.64 -9.80 -29.48
N LEU A 537 -2.77 -9.40 -28.54
CA LEU A 537 -2.93 -9.73 -27.12
C LEU A 537 -4.23 -9.17 -26.55
N VAL A 538 -4.54 -7.91 -26.82
CA VAL A 538 -5.78 -7.26 -26.33
C VAL A 538 -7.00 -7.95 -26.88
N GLU A 539 -7.01 -8.30 -28.17
CA GLU A 539 -8.12 -9.01 -28.80
C GLU A 539 -8.31 -10.41 -28.19
N GLN A 540 -7.26 -11.19 -28.06
CA GLN A 540 -7.32 -12.54 -27.46
C GLN A 540 -7.85 -12.51 -26.03
N GLU A 541 -7.30 -11.64 -25.18
CA GLU A 541 -7.68 -11.58 -23.76
C GLU A 541 -9.07 -10.99 -23.56
N SER A 542 -9.49 -10.02 -24.36
CA SER A 542 -10.84 -9.46 -24.29
C SER A 542 -11.91 -10.46 -24.77
N GLN A 543 -11.64 -11.19 -25.85
CA GLN A 543 -12.52 -12.25 -26.33
C GLN A 543 -12.63 -13.39 -25.33
N ARG A 544 -11.52 -13.78 -24.68
CA ARG A 544 -11.52 -14.76 -23.60
C ARG A 544 -12.40 -14.31 -22.44
N LEU A 545 -12.25 -13.06 -21.99
CA LEU A 545 -13.07 -12.52 -20.93
C LEU A 545 -14.57 -12.62 -21.25
N VAL A 546 -14.97 -12.25 -22.47
CA VAL A 546 -16.37 -12.35 -22.92
C VAL A 546 -16.86 -13.81 -22.97
N ARG A 547 -16.03 -14.71 -23.49
CA ARG A 547 -16.38 -16.16 -23.58
C ARG A 547 -16.55 -16.81 -22.20
N ASP A 548 -15.76 -16.39 -21.22
CA ASP A 548 -15.72 -17.01 -19.90
C ASP A 548 -16.67 -16.33 -18.89
N GLU A 549 -17.14 -15.11 -19.20
CA GLU A 549 -17.96 -14.31 -18.28
C GLU A 549 -19.23 -15.04 -17.83
N PHE A 550 -19.86 -15.84 -18.70
CA PHE A 550 -21.04 -16.62 -18.35
C PHE A 550 -20.84 -17.47 -17.07
N TRP A 551 -19.67 -18.07 -16.93
CA TRP A 551 -19.34 -18.88 -15.75
C TRP A 551 -18.65 -18.08 -14.64
N LEU A 552 -17.84 -17.06 -14.99
CA LEU A 552 -17.11 -16.27 -14.02
C LEU A 552 -18.01 -15.34 -13.18
N GLN A 553 -19.14 -14.87 -13.74
CA GLN A 553 -20.07 -14.01 -13.02
C GLN A 553 -20.66 -14.69 -11.77
N GLU A 554 -20.79 -16.02 -11.75
CA GLU A 554 -21.29 -16.77 -10.59
C GLU A 554 -20.32 -16.76 -9.40
N TRP A 555 -19.04 -16.44 -9.66
CA TRP A 555 -17.98 -16.33 -8.65
C TRP A 555 -17.84 -14.91 -8.10
N ARG A 556 -18.68 -13.99 -8.55
CA ARG A 556 -18.66 -12.58 -8.20
C ARG A 556 -20.06 -12.09 -7.85
N GLU A 557 -20.13 -11.11 -6.97
CA GLU A 557 -21.38 -10.38 -6.68
C GLU A 557 -21.64 -9.26 -7.71
N THR A 558 -20.68 -8.98 -8.59
CA THR A 558 -20.76 -7.94 -9.63
C THR A 558 -20.68 -8.57 -11.01
N SER A 559 -21.71 -8.35 -11.83
CA SER A 559 -21.69 -8.72 -13.25
C SER A 559 -21.09 -7.59 -14.09
N LEU A 560 -20.37 -7.96 -15.14
CA LEU A 560 -19.99 -7.03 -16.20
C LEU A 560 -21.18 -6.78 -17.13
N PRO A 561 -21.30 -5.57 -17.73
CA PRO A 561 -22.31 -5.30 -18.76
C PRO A 561 -21.90 -5.94 -20.09
N LEU A 562 -21.66 -7.24 -20.07
CA LEU A 562 -21.33 -8.06 -21.23
C LEU A 562 -22.49 -9.01 -21.51
N SER A 563 -22.76 -9.25 -22.81
CA SER A 563 -23.74 -10.27 -23.21
C SER A 563 -23.14 -11.64 -22.93
N ALA A 564 -23.41 -12.20 -21.77
CA ALA A 564 -22.93 -13.51 -21.36
C ALA A 564 -23.79 -14.60 -22.02
N VAL A 565 -23.29 -15.12 -23.14
CA VAL A 565 -23.86 -16.32 -23.78
C VAL A 565 -22.86 -17.46 -23.59
N PRO A 566 -23.31 -18.66 -23.16
CA PRO A 566 -22.40 -19.79 -23.01
C PRO A 566 -21.78 -20.18 -24.35
N ALA A 567 -20.47 -19.94 -24.49
CA ALA A 567 -19.73 -20.43 -25.66
C ALA A 567 -19.42 -21.91 -25.47
N ALA A 568 -20.14 -22.78 -26.19
CA ALA A 568 -20.06 -24.23 -26.00
C ALA A 568 -18.88 -24.88 -26.73
N MET A 569 -18.30 -24.22 -27.74
CA MET A 569 -17.25 -24.81 -28.57
C MET A 569 -15.91 -24.86 -27.84
N LEU A 570 -15.32 -26.06 -27.78
CA LEU A 570 -14.00 -26.30 -27.21
C LEU A 570 -12.90 -25.90 -28.21
N THR A 571 -12.04 -24.97 -27.84
CA THR A 571 -10.96 -24.43 -28.69
C THR A 571 -9.59 -24.95 -28.27
N GLU A 572 -8.55 -24.63 -29.07
CA GLU A 572 -7.16 -24.91 -28.72
C GLU A 572 -6.74 -24.28 -27.40
N ASP A 573 -7.18 -23.03 -27.15
CA ASP A 573 -6.92 -22.34 -25.91
C ASP A 573 -7.55 -23.01 -24.69
N ASP A 574 -8.75 -23.58 -24.87
CA ASP A 574 -9.42 -24.33 -23.79
C ASP A 574 -8.66 -25.60 -23.43
N TRP A 575 -8.12 -26.30 -24.43
CA TRP A 575 -7.26 -27.46 -24.20
C TRP A 575 -6.01 -27.09 -23.41
N LEU A 576 -5.38 -25.98 -23.78
CA LEU A 576 -4.17 -25.47 -23.11
C LEU A 576 -4.46 -25.07 -21.67
N ASP A 577 -5.53 -24.32 -21.43
CA ASP A 577 -5.92 -23.87 -20.07
C ASP A 577 -6.29 -25.04 -19.17
N ALA A 578 -7.10 -25.98 -19.69
CA ALA A 578 -7.48 -27.18 -18.95
C ALA A 578 -6.27 -28.06 -18.63
N ALA A 579 -5.33 -28.21 -19.57
CA ALA A 579 -4.08 -28.93 -19.35
C ALA A 579 -3.18 -28.22 -18.33
N GLY A 580 -3.10 -26.88 -18.37
CA GLY A 580 -2.37 -26.08 -17.39
C GLY A 580 -2.94 -26.22 -15.97
N PHE A 581 -4.25 -26.31 -15.83
CA PHE A 581 -4.89 -26.63 -14.55
C PHE A 581 -4.59 -28.07 -14.11
N ALA A 582 -4.73 -29.03 -14.99
CA ALA A 582 -4.58 -30.46 -14.69
C ALA A 582 -3.12 -30.83 -14.34
N PHE A 583 -2.15 -30.35 -15.11
CA PHE A 583 -0.76 -30.83 -15.09
C PHE A 583 0.25 -29.83 -14.51
N ALA A 584 -0.20 -28.61 -14.15
CA ALA A 584 0.62 -27.57 -13.56
C ALA A 584 -0.06 -26.94 -12.34
N HIS A 585 0.28 -25.67 -12.04
CA HIS A 585 -0.22 -24.95 -10.87
C HIS A 585 -1.16 -23.79 -11.23
N ARG A 586 -1.72 -23.77 -12.44
CA ARG A 586 -2.70 -22.73 -12.79
C ARG A 586 -3.89 -22.75 -11.83
N PRO A 587 -4.37 -21.58 -11.37
CA PRO A 587 -5.51 -21.51 -10.46
C PRO A 587 -6.81 -21.92 -11.18
N LEU A 588 -7.75 -22.51 -10.45
CA LEU A 588 -9.06 -22.92 -10.97
C LEU A 588 -9.77 -21.77 -11.70
N LEU A 589 -9.77 -20.57 -11.11
CA LEU A 589 -10.45 -19.40 -11.67
C LEU A 589 -9.89 -18.93 -13.02
N ALA A 590 -8.63 -19.27 -13.32
CA ALA A 590 -8.03 -18.98 -14.62
C ALA A 590 -8.49 -19.96 -15.72
N ALA A 591 -9.11 -21.07 -15.36
CA ALA A 591 -9.52 -22.13 -16.27
C ALA A 591 -11.03 -22.48 -16.18
N VAL A 592 -11.83 -21.74 -15.40
CA VAL A 592 -13.25 -22.03 -15.16
C VAL A 592 -14.04 -22.19 -16.47
N GLY A 593 -13.92 -21.25 -17.41
CA GLY A 593 -14.62 -21.33 -18.69
C GLY A 593 -14.18 -22.54 -19.52
N SER A 594 -12.87 -22.76 -19.64
CA SER A 594 -12.29 -23.89 -20.38
C SER A 594 -12.67 -25.24 -19.78
N LEU A 595 -12.67 -25.36 -18.46
CA LEU A 595 -13.08 -26.57 -17.75
C LEU A 595 -14.59 -26.86 -17.93
N ASN A 596 -15.45 -25.84 -17.85
CA ASN A 596 -16.88 -26.02 -18.10
C ASN A 596 -17.13 -26.49 -19.54
N ARG A 597 -16.46 -25.92 -20.53
CA ARG A 597 -16.53 -26.37 -21.93
C ARG A 597 -16.00 -27.79 -22.07
N LEU A 598 -14.86 -28.13 -21.47
CA LEU A 598 -14.30 -29.47 -21.46
C LEU A 598 -15.29 -30.50 -20.91
N LEU A 599 -15.95 -30.21 -19.79
CA LEU A 599 -16.91 -31.12 -19.15
C LEU A 599 -18.19 -31.35 -19.97
N SER A 600 -18.51 -30.45 -20.90
CA SER A 600 -19.63 -30.65 -21.82
C SER A 600 -19.36 -31.70 -22.94
N TYR A 601 -18.09 -32.06 -23.12
CA TYR A 601 -17.66 -33.07 -24.12
C TYR A 601 -17.37 -34.44 -23.51
N THR A 602 -17.55 -34.64 -22.21
CA THR A 602 -17.31 -35.93 -21.55
C THR A 602 -18.45 -36.31 -20.60
N GLU A 603 -18.79 -37.60 -20.59
CA GLU A 603 -19.78 -38.17 -19.68
C GLU A 603 -19.16 -38.74 -18.39
N LEU A 604 -17.84 -38.62 -18.22
CA LEU A 604 -17.18 -39.05 -17.00
C LEU A 604 -17.78 -38.39 -15.76
N PRO A 605 -17.91 -39.09 -14.63
CA PRO A 605 -18.59 -38.56 -13.45
C PRO A 605 -17.88 -37.36 -12.83
N LEU A 606 -16.55 -37.32 -12.77
CA LEU A 606 -15.69 -36.20 -12.34
C LEU A 606 -16.30 -35.40 -11.17
N ALA A 607 -16.63 -36.12 -10.09
CA ALA A 607 -17.53 -35.63 -9.03
C ALA A 607 -17.03 -34.36 -8.32
N ALA A 608 -15.73 -34.27 -8.03
CA ALA A 608 -15.15 -33.12 -7.36
C ALA A 608 -15.16 -31.87 -8.25
N LEU A 609 -14.74 -32.05 -9.52
CA LEU A 609 -14.63 -30.93 -10.45
C LEU A 609 -16.02 -30.42 -10.86
N ARG A 610 -16.97 -31.28 -11.16
CA ARG A 610 -18.35 -30.90 -11.51
C ARG A 610 -19.02 -30.17 -10.33
N ALA A 611 -18.95 -30.72 -9.11
CA ALA A 611 -19.53 -30.10 -7.93
C ALA A 611 -18.97 -28.70 -7.69
N ARG A 612 -17.65 -28.54 -7.81
CA ARG A 612 -17.01 -27.24 -7.59
C ARG A 612 -17.36 -26.21 -8.66
N LEU A 613 -17.40 -26.60 -9.93
CA LEU A 613 -17.80 -25.72 -11.03
C LEU A 613 -19.29 -25.35 -10.99
N GLN A 614 -20.14 -26.15 -10.34
CA GLN A 614 -21.54 -25.83 -10.04
C GLN A 614 -21.71 -24.94 -8.78
N GLY A 615 -20.63 -24.40 -8.22
CA GLY A 615 -20.66 -23.47 -7.10
C GLY A 615 -20.79 -24.11 -5.71
N GLN A 616 -20.70 -25.46 -5.58
CA GLN A 616 -20.76 -26.08 -4.27
C GLN A 616 -19.59 -25.66 -3.37
N ASP A 617 -19.86 -25.51 -2.10
CA ASP A 617 -18.85 -25.16 -1.09
C ASP A 617 -17.79 -26.26 -0.94
N GLU A 618 -16.53 -25.85 -0.81
CA GLU A 618 -15.39 -26.78 -0.72
C GLU A 618 -15.47 -27.72 0.48
N ALA A 619 -15.98 -27.26 1.63
CA ALA A 619 -16.13 -28.09 2.82
C ALA A 619 -17.22 -29.16 2.62
N VAL A 620 -18.31 -28.83 1.93
CA VAL A 620 -19.38 -29.78 1.57
C VAL A 620 -18.85 -30.85 0.63
N ILE A 621 -18.08 -30.45 -0.40
CA ILE A 621 -17.47 -31.40 -1.35
C ILE A 621 -16.46 -32.30 -0.63
N CYS A 622 -15.59 -31.73 0.22
CA CYS A 622 -14.62 -32.52 0.99
C CYS A 622 -15.31 -33.57 1.87
N THR A 623 -16.39 -33.18 2.56
CA THR A 623 -17.15 -34.09 3.41
C THR A 623 -17.81 -35.21 2.59
N GLY A 624 -18.47 -34.86 1.49
CA GLY A 624 -19.15 -35.80 0.62
C GLY A 624 -18.22 -36.83 -0.04
N LEU A 625 -17.01 -36.39 -0.42
CA LEU A 625 -15.99 -37.24 -1.04
C LEU A 625 -14.97 -37.82 -0.05
N ARG A 626 -15.14 -37.58 1.25
CA ARG A 626 -14.22 -38.00 2.33
C ARG A 626 -12.77 -37.56 2.11
N LEU A 627 -12.60 -36.33 1.65
CA LEU A 627 -11.29 -35.73 1.44
C LEU A 627 -10.80 -34.98 2.70
N PRO A 628 -9.51 -35.05 3.05
CA PRO A 628 -8.99 -34.45 4.28
C PRO A 628 -8.93 -32.91 4.28
N GLY A 629 -9.29 -32.23 3.17
CA GLY A 629 -9.35 -30.77 3.08
C GLY A 629 -9.03 -30.22 1.69
N ARG A 630 -8.93 -28.88 1.62
CA ARG A 630 -8.79 -28.12 0.35
C ARG A 630 -7.64 -28.58 -0.56
N LYS A 631 -6.49 -28.93 0.01
CA LYS A 631 -5.33 -29.40 -0.79
C LYS A 631 -5.63 -30.71 -1.51
N ALA A 632 -6.29 -31.65 -0.83
CA ALA A 632 -6.70 -32.93 -1.41
C ALA A 632 -7.81 -32.74 -2.44
N LEU A 633 -8.75 -31.82 -2.21
CA LEU A 633 -9.79 -31.46 -3.16
C LEU A 633 -9.17 -30.90 -4.45
N LEU A 634 -8.23 -29.95 -4.34
CA LEU A 634 -7.56 -29.38 -5.51
C LEU A 634 -6.79 -30.44 -6.31
N ALA A 635 -6.08 -31.33 -5.63
CA ALA A 635 -5.38 -32.45 -6.27
C ALA A 635 -6.35 -33.37 -7.01
N ARG A 636 -7.49 -33.70 -6.39
CA ARG A 636 -8.54 -34.51 -6.99
C ARG A 636 -9.14 -33.83 -8.22
N MET A 637 -9.45 -32.54 -8.16
CA MET A 637 -9.99 -31.80 -9.32
C MET A 637 -9.01 -31.75 -10.49
N ARG A 638 -7.71 -31.62 -10.23
CA ARG A 638 -6.65 -31.65 -11.26
C ARG A 638 -6.55 -33.01 -11.92
N ASP A 639 -6.59 -34.08 -11.14
CA ASP A 639 -6.60 -35.44 -11.63
C ASP A 639 -7.85 -35.71 -12.51
N GLU A 640 -9.03 -35.28 -12.07
CA GLU A 640 -10.27 -35.39 -12.83
C GLU A 640 -10.24 -34.61 -14.15
N ALA A 641 -9.67 -33.40 -14.16
CA ALA A 641 -9.46 -32.62 -15.38
C ALA A 641 -8.50 -33.35 -16.36
N GLY A 642 -7.44 -33.95 -15.83
CA GLY A 642 -6.54 -34.81 -16.61
C GLY A 642 -7.27 -36.01 -17.22
N GLN A 643 -8.08 -36.70 -16.44
CA GLN A 643 -8.91 -37.83 -16.93
C GLN A 643 -9.83 -37.41 -18.09
N ALA A 644 -10.46 -36.22 -17.95
CA ALA A 644 -11.31 -35.68 -19.03
C ALA A 644 -10.52 -35.44 -20.32
N LEU A 645 -9.35 -34.82 -20.24
CA LEU A 645 -8.48 -34.56 -21.38
C LEU A 645 -8.04 -35.88 -22.07
N PHE A 646 -7.58 -36.85 -21.27
CA PHE A 646 -7.17 -38.16 -21.80
C PHE A 646 -8.33 -38.96 -22.43
N SER A 647 -9.55 -38.80 -21.92
CA SER A 647 -10.73 -39.45 -22.48
C SER A 647 -11.13 -38.92 -23.85
N LEU A 648 -10.85 -37.65 -24.14
CA LEU A 648 -11.19 -37.01 -25.41
C LEU A 648 -10.11 -37.23 -26.49
N ASP A 649 -8.83 -37.04 -26.13
CA ASP A 649 -7.69 -37.28 -27.02
C ASP A 649 -6.43 -37.59 -26.18
N ALA A 650 -6.15 -38.88 -26.01
CA ALA A 650 -5.03 -39.36 -25.20
C ALA A 650 -3.66 -38.87 -25.72
N SER A 651 -3.48 -38.85 -27.05
CA SER A 651 -2.21 -38.43 -27.66
C SER A 651 -1.94 -36.95 -27.45
N ARG A 652 -2.96 -36.14 -27.61
CA ARG A 652 -2.90 -34.70 -27.37
C ARG A 652 -2.68 -34.40 -25.91
N ALA A 653 -3.42 -35.03 -25.01
CA ALA A 653 -3.27 -34.89 -23.58
C ALA A 653 -1.85 -35.22 -23.09
N ALA A 654 -1.27 -36.33 -23.60
CA ALA A 654 0.08 -36.76 -23.28
C ALA A 654 1.14 -35.73 -23.75
N ARG A 655 1.01 -35.20 -24.98
CA ARG A 655 1.93 -34.15 -25.47
C ARG A 655 1.86 -32.87 -24.61
N LEU A 656 0.64 -32.39 -24.33
CA LEU A 656 0.46 -31.20 -23.48
C LEU A 656 1.01 -31.42 -22.09
N ARG A 657 0.78 -32.58 -21.48
CA ARG A 657 1.33 -32.94 -20.19
C ARG A 657 2.85 -32.85 -20.17
N GLN A 658 3.51 -33.50 -21.14
CA GLN A 658 4.97 -33.46 -21.24
C GLN A 658 5.50 -32.02 -21.37
N GLN A 659 4.95 -31.25 -22.30
CA GLN A 659 5.36 -29.85 -22.53
C GLN A 659 5.18 -28.98 -21.29
N ILE A 660 4.10 -29.17 -20.54
CA ILE A 660 3.80 -28.38 -19.34
C ILE A 660 4.70 -28.78 -18.16
N GLU A 661 4.90 -30.10 -17.95
CA GLU A 661 5.75 -30.61 -16.87
C GLU A 661 7.22 -30.18 -17.05
N GLU A 662 7.71 -30.04 -18.28
CA GLU A 662 9.06 -29.53 -18.57
C GLU A 662 9.26 -28.08 -18.10
N LEU A 663 8.20 -27.26 -18.02
CA LEU A 663 8.28 -25.85 -17.60
C LEU A 663 8.66 -25.66 -16.12
N GLN A 664 8.58 -26.70 -15.28
CA GLN A 664 8.96 -26.59 -13.87
C GLN A 664 10.48 -26.41 -13.66
N PHE A 665 11.29 -26.74 -14.66
CA PHE A 665 12.74 -26.68 -14.61
C PHE A 665 13.34 -25.33 -15.04
N PHE A 666 12.51 -24.37 -15.43
CA PHE A 666 12.93 -23.02 -15.83
C PHE A 666 12.80 -21.97 -14.72
#